data_ffc6d0d983ae18edc40f46df734a11e8
#
_entry.id   ffc6d0d983ae18edc40f46df734a11e8
#
_cell.length_a   1.000
_cell.length_b   1.000
_cell.length_c   1.000
_cell.angle_alpha   90.00
_cell.angle_beta   90.00
_cell.angle_gamma   90.00
#
_symmetry.space_group_name_H-M   'P 1'
#
loop_
_entity.id
_entity.type
_entity.pdbx_description
1 polymer ?
#
loop_
_entity_poly.entity_id
_entity_poly.type
_entity_poly.pdbx_seq_one_letter_code
_entity_poly.pdbx_strand_id
1 'polypeptide(L)'
;MSKTDPKKKHQPPAAPKPAQKPTEPADTPLNWAYPFTPVGKADATDPMTYFKALAKSENGFYPLGASGMWHGGVHFSHGSAEMLNQDSGVRAIADGKIVAYRLNTKYEETTYPDKTLAHYSTGFVLVRHELKLPPKPAPNQPSQPASAPAPASGTATPPTPAPPDSTPANSKPASDKPLVFFSLYMHTMDWETYRKAIEQAKSNPHPDPALPVPMSYWEGERYYRVGDKAKDKQSLPKPKAPAQPAGTSNDPFGNPALPDYHLDDLPSVDPEPGLPPPPPETGLNIRDLPKGKVIGVLPKGAEVIAGEGDPAHPNWIKIKAVKSGTILPAVVGQPVSPQAPWGYLFKAELDAVVDPKPLDSVVILKEPHPVKAGEVIAHVGQYQWATKAGPLPPQANYPMLHLEVFAGPDLKDFIDRSRNRAKELNDKNKPLLEIMPGAKLVSEIPAPDQQLTQAGLKLVPIGDAKGARWVKVQPKSVTTQPAKGNKKATQTLTDVGKPLWVESRLANTVSTGNVSGWQNFPLDGAKATGPGADFRDVYRRADLDKLGAENVAIDDKGRHWWNITIGSKDGSARQGWVCETGNPLVQFRSPWEWPGFVLIDNGSVSPADMYKRFLHTAEQYLADENGTEFMRAAAKVNAGELITTLEKALDTNNDGKVTAQELKHALETRWMAEAISHLVVRNETEWGGGLGKWEELTPIMKKLTELWKTELDRLAKLQWWEQIKGVDGFPTDLSPWHVHPIGLIGNFAVAGCCAITVELLEKVYKKSGDWFTGKGGSRAFVQEFPEKFPNIYKYDKYKFVSLLNDKLHEYGIVGCYHKAHFLAQCFHESARFETTIEFASGDGYNPGVHPDAIKNGNTVAGDGPKYKGKGLIQLTWKNNYAAYSDHRKIDFVNNPELIAADMENAIDASCWYWRHKGTLSQKYEAKGDINILIDHEKNNVGLITLAVNGGHNGLAERQELFDRIKKEWGLE
;
A
#
# COMPACT_ATOMS: atom_id res chain seq x y z
N MET A 1 6.42 23.44 -76.04
CA MET A 1 7.76 23.57 -75.42
C MET A 1 7.64 23.50 -73.90
N SER A 2 7.95 22.32 -73.42
CA SER A 2 7.80 21.99 -71.99
C SER A 2 9.18 22.22 -71.32
N LYS A 3 9.19 22.91 -70.18
CA LYS A 3 10.39 23.05 -69.33
C LYS A 3 10.37 21.98 -68.28
N THR A 4 11.40 21.14 -68.28
CA THR A 4 11.67 20.07 -67.27
C THR A 4 12.35 20.67 -66.02
N ASP A 5 11.78 20.35 -64.86
CA ASP A 5 12.38 20.62 -63.54
C ASP A 5 13.47 19.62 -63.17
N PRO A 6 14.51 20.04 -62.41
CA PRO A 6 15.66 19.18 -62.06
C PRO A 6 15.37 18.27 -60.82
N LYS A 7 15.90 17.06 -60.92
CA LYS A 7 15.83 15.94 -59.97
C LYS A 7 16.24 16.35 -58.54
N LYS A 8 15.35 16.16 -57.56
CA LYS A 8 15.68 16.06 -56.13
C LYS A 8 16.46 14.77 -55.88
N LYS A 9 17.66 14.89 -55.35
CA LYS A 9 18.46 13.79 -54.82
C LYS A 9 17.78 13.24 -53.55
N HIS A 10 17.48 11.93 -53.50
CA HIS A 10 17.12 11.22 -52.33
C HIS A 10 18.34 11.12 -51.39
N GLN A 11 18.22 11.70 -50.16
CA GLN A 11 19.04 11.35 -49.02
C GLN A 11 18.52 10.04 -48.40
N PRO A 12 19.43 9.12 -47.98
CA PRO A 12 19.01 7.92 -47.26
C PRO A 12 18.46 8.29 -45.89
N PRO A 13 17.46 7.51 -45.33
CA PRO A 13 16.89 7.77 -44.03
C PRO A 13 17.98 7.65 -42.95
N ALA A 14 17.96 8.60 -42.02
CA ALA A 14 18.84 8.58 -40.84
C ALA A 14 18.56 7.33 -39.99
N ALA A 15 19.62 6.70 -39.51
CA ALA A 15 19.53 5.58 -38.59
C ALA A 15 18.67 5.92 -37.36
N PRO A 16 17.85 4.98 -36.85
CA PRO A 16 17.04 5.22 -35.64
C PRO A 16 17.98 5.51 -34.46
N LYS A 17 17.70 6.62 -33.76
CA LYS A 17 18.36 6.93 -32.48
C LYS A 17 18.08 5.79 -31.50
N PRO A 18 19.06 5.38 -30.69
CA PRO A 18 18.82 4.42 -29.62
C PRO A 18 17.67 4.92 -28.73
N ALA A 19 16.76 4.01 -28.39
CA ALA A 19 15.66 4.30 -27.48
C ALA A 19 16.24 4.85 -26.18
N GLN A 20 15.89 6.09 -25.83
CA GLN A 20 16.22 6.64 -24.52
C GLN A 20 15.50 5.79 -23.47
N LYS A 21 16.26 5.27 -22.50
CA LYS A 21 15.68 4.69 -21.28
C LYS A 21 14.63 5.66 -20.72
N PRO A 22 13.48 5.19 -20.24
CA PRO A 22 12.51 6.05 -19.58
C PRO A 22 13.22 6.78 -18.44
N THR A 23 13.33 8.09 -18.52
CA THR A 23 13.75 8.93 -17.39
C THR A 23 12.64 8.86 -16.36
N GLU A 24 12.94 8.33 -15.17
CA GLU A 24 12.06 8.45 -14.02
C GLU A 24 11.63 9.92 -13.84
N PRO A 25 10.35 10.21 -13.54
CA PRO A 25 9.89 11.57 -13.32
C PRO A 25 10.60 12.16 -12.10
N ALA A 26 11.18 13.33 -12.25
CA ALA A 26 12.16 13.92 -11.33
C ALA A 26 11.63 14.28 -9.93
N ASP A 27 10.30 14.27 -9.65
CA ASP A 27 9.73 14.90 -8.45
C ASP A 27 8.56 14.15 -7.78
N THR A 28 8.51 12.82 -7.83
CA THR A 28 7.50 12.08 -7.06
C THR A 28 7.93 11.93 -5.59
N PRO A 29 7.09 12.29 -4.61
CA PRO A 29 7.34 12.01 -3.21
C PRO A 29 7.53 10.51 -2.97
N LEU A 30 8.42 10.14 -2.05
CA LEU A 30 8.61 8.75 -1.65
C LEU A 30 7.34 8.23 -0.95
N ASN A 31 6.78 7.12 -1.44
CA ASN A 31 5.68 6.45 -0.76
C ASN A 31 6.22 5.58 0.38
N TRP A 32 5.41 5.44 1.43
CA TRP A 32 5.74 4.69 2.63
C TRP A 32 4.65 3.68 2.96
N ALA A 33 5.04 2.57 3.56
CA ALA A 33 4.14 1.54 4.08
C ALA A 33 4.75 0.89 5.33
N TYR A 34 3.92 0.26 6.14
CA TYR A 34 4.43 -0.57 7.23
C TYR A 34 4.75 -1.98 6.74
N PRO A 35 5.68 -2.71 7.42
CA PRO A 35 6.15 -4.01 6.96
C PRO A 35 5.07 -5.10 7.00
N PHE A 36 4.03 -4.91 7.78
CA PHE A 36 2.87 -5.80 7.91
C PHE A 36 1.58 -5.00 8.02
N THR A 37 0.45 -5.60 7.64
CA THR A 37 -0.88 -5.05 7.92
C THR A 37 -1.37 -5.48 9.31
N PRO A 38 -2.18 -4.69 10.01
CA PRO A 38 -2.86 -5.15 11.21
C PRO A 38 -3.82 -6.29 10.91
N VAL A 39 -4.00 -7.22 11.87
CA VAL A 39 -4.95 -8.34 11.72
C VAL A 39 -6.38 -7.82 11.55
N GLY A 40 -7.04 -8.26 10.48
CA GLY A 40 -8.44 -7.94 10.19
C GLY A 40 -8.71 -6.48 9.81
N LYS A 41 -7.67 -5.70 9.48
CA LYS A 41 -7.80 -4.28 9.10
C LYS A 41 -6.89 -3.96 7.92
N ALA A 42 -7.23 -2.89 7.21
CA ALA A 42 -6.30 -2.21 6.32
C ALA A 42 -5.12 -1.61 7.11
N ASP A 43 -4.08 -1.14 6.41
CA ASP A 43 -2.94 -0.51 7.06
C ASP A 43 -3.39 0.61 8.03
N ALA A 44 -2.87 0.56 9.25
CA ALA A 44 -3.05 1.65 10.20
C ALA A 44 -2.19 2.85 9.78
N THR A 45 -2.70 4.03 9.96
CA THR A 45 -1.93 5.27 9.75
C THR A 45 -1.17 5.67 11.01
N ASP A 46 -1.70 5.35 12.19
CA ASP A 46 -1.09 5.66 13.49
C ASP A 46 0.02 4.65 13.83
N PRO A 47 1.29 5.10 13.99
CA PRO A 47 2.42 4.26 14.37
C PRO A 47 2.22 3.53 15.70
N MET A 48 1.34 4.03 16.58
CA MET A 48 1.04 3.38 17.86
C MET A 48 0.52 1.95 17.72
N THR A 49 -0.14 1.61 16.61
CA THR A 49 -0.55 0.23 16.33
C THR A 49 0.67 -0.70 16.26
N TYR A 50 1.74 -0.23 15.62
CA TYR A 50 2.98 -0.99 15.44
C TYR A 50 3.87 -0.96 16.68
N PHE A 51 3.95 0.15 17.40
CA PHE A 51 4.66 0.20 18.69
C PHE A 51 4.05 -0.76 19.71
N LYS A 52 2.72 -0.81 19.83
CA LYS A 52 2.04 -1.77 20.69
C LYS A 52 2.27 -3.23 20.27
N ALA A 53 2.37 -3.50 18.98
CA ALA A 53 2.73 -4.83 18.48
C ALA A 53 4.18 -5.17 18.84
N LEU A 54 5.12 -4.25 18.65
CA LEU A 54 6.52 -4.43 19.06
C LEU A 54 6.66 -4.63 20.57
N ALA A 55 5.84 -3.96 21.39
CA ALA A 55 5.80 -4.19 22.84
C ALA A 55 5.42 -5.63 23.23
N LYS A 56 4.76 -6.39 22.34
CA LYS A 56 4.47 -7.82 22.53
C LYS A 56 5.63 -8.73 22.16
N SER A 57 6.64 -8.22 21.45
CA SER A 57 7.84 -8.98 21.11
C SER A 57 8.66 -9.30 22.38
N GLU A 58 9.40 -10.39 22.33
CA GLU A 58 10.16 -10.89 23.47
C GLU A 58 11.52 -10.20 23.60
N ASN A 59 12.09 -9.79 22.46
CA ASN A 59 13.42 -9.17 22.39
C ASN A 59 13.52 -8.23 21.16
N GLY A 60 14.74 -7.71 20.89
CA GLY A 60 14.99 -6.93 19.67
C GLY A 60 14.35 -5.55 19.69
N PHE A 61 14.38 -4.89 20.85
CA PHE A 61 13.96 -3.49 20.95
C PHE A 61 15.07 -2.55 20.48
N TYR A 62 14.70 -1.50 19.77
CA TYR A 62 15.60 -0.41 19.43
C TYR A 62 15.61 0.61 20.55
N PRO A 63 16.75 1.19 20.91
CA PRO A 63 18.10 0.95 20.43
C PRO A 63 18.89 -0.05 21.30
N LEU A 64 18.26 -0.70 22.25
CA LEU A 64 18.85 -1.70 23.12
C LEU A 64 18.03 -2.98 23.09
N GLY A 65 18.68 -4.12 22.79
CA GLY A 65 18.06 -5.43 22.90
C GLY A 65 17.74 -5.84 24.34
N ALA A 66 17.08 -6.98 24.52
CA ALA A 66 16.74 -7.52 25.85
C ALA A 66 17.98 -7.82 26.71
N SER A 67 19.13 -8.00 26.08
CA SER A 67 20.44 -8.16 26.73
C SER A 67 21.12 -6.85 27.13
N GLY A 68 20.45 -5.70 26.96
CA GLY A 68 21.03 -4.37 27.20
C GLY A 68 22.14 -3.96 26.24
N MET A 69 22.38 -4.75 25.20
CA MET A 69 23.36 -4.47 24.16
C MET A 69 22.75 -3.62 23.06
N TRP A 70 23.60 -2.97 22.28
CA TRP A 70 23.18 -2.24 21.09
C TRP A 70 22.36 -3.15 20.15
N HIS A 71 21.29 -2.59 19.61
CA HIS A 71 20.46 -3.25 18.62
C HIS A 71 19.93 -2.23 17.61
N GLY A 72 20.38 -2.32 16.35
CA GLY A 72 20.15 -1.32 15.31
C GLY A 72 18.76 -1.35 14.68
N GLY A 73 17.98 -2.40 14.92
CA GLY A 73 16.65 -2.61 14.34
C GLY A 73 15.56 -2.94 15.35
N VAL A 74 14.50 -3.54 14.86
CA VAL A 74 13.36 -4.04 15.68
C VAL A 74 13.00 -5.46 15.26
N HIS A 75 12.51 -6.26 16.22
CA HIS A 75 12.04 -7.62 15.95
C HIS A 75 10.52 -7.70 15.90
N PHE A 76 10.01 -8.22 14.79
CA PHE A 76 8.64 -8.70 14.66
C PHE A 76 8.65 -10.21 14.89
N SER A 77 8.14 -10.64 16.03
CA SER A 77 8.21 -12.02 16.50
C SER A 77 6.83 -12.62 16.67
N HIS A 78 6.74 -13.80 17.26
CA HIS A 78 5.47 -14.47 17.56
C HIS A 78 4.51 -13.56 18.34
N GLY A 79 4.99 -12.83 19.36
CA GLY A 79 4.15 -11.95 20.16
C GLY A 79 3.52 -10.81 19.33
N SER A 80 4.25 -10.26 18.37
CA SER A 80 3.69 -9.22 17.48
C SER A 80 2.72 -9.76 16.43
N ALA A 81 2.77 -11.08 16.12
CA ALA A 81 1.85 -11.73 15.17
C ALA A 81 0.40 -11.78 15.67
N GLU A 82 0.15 -11.62 16.97
CA GLU A 82 -1.21 -11.47 17.49
C GLU A 82 -1.92 -10.21 16.96
N MET A 83 -1.16 -9.19 16.61
CA MET A 83 -1.68 -7.90 16.15
C MET A 83 -1.42 -7.64 14.66
N LEU A 84 -0.43 -8.30 14.06
CA LEU A 84 0.05 -8.04 12.71
C LEU A 84 0.02 -9.31 11.85
N ASN A 85 -0.38 -9.16 10.60
CA ASN A 85 -0.50 -10.23 9.59
C ASN A 85 0.89 -10.66 9.05
N GLN A 86 1.68 -11.35 9.87
CA GLN A 86 3.04 -11.73 9.48
C GLN A 86 3.08 -12.86 8.44
N ASP A 87 2.06 -13.69 8.36
CA ASP A 87 1.95 -14.79 7.38
C ASP A 87 1.68 -14.30 5.96
N SER A 88 1.16 -13.08 5.79
CA SER A 88 0.87 -12.49 4.47
C SER A 88 2.12 -12.03 3.70
N GLY A 89 3.30 -12.14 4.30
CA GLY A 89 4.58 -11.71 3.73
C GLY A 89 5.09 -10.40 4.30
N VAL A 90 6.39 -10.20 4.12
CA VAL A 90 7.15 -9.01 4.55
C VAL A 90 7.09 -7.96 3.45
N ARG A 91 6.66 -6.76 3.77
CA ARG A 91 6.43 -5.67 2.81
C ARG A 91 7.56 -4.65 2.83
N ALA A 92 7.92 -4.12 1.65
CA ALA A 92 8.84 -2.99 1.53
C ALA A 92 8.28 -1.76 2.26
N ILE A 93 9.08 -1.13 3.11
CA ILE A 93 8.65 0.03 3.92
C ILE A 93 8.56 1.34 3.13
N ALA A 94 9.20 1.40 1.97
CA ALA A 94 9.15 2.56 1.07
C ALA A 94 9.43 2.14 -0.37
N ASP A 95 9.09 3.00 -1.34
CA ASP A 95 9.54 2.84 -2.73
C ASP A 95 11.06 2.73 -2.76
N GLY A 96 11.60 1.83 -3.56
CA GLY A 96 13.04 1.61 -3.61
C GLY A 96 13.48 0.58 -4.63
N LYS A 97 14.69 0.06 -4.44
CA LYS A 97 15.26 -0.98 -5.29
C LYS A 97 15.93 -2.04 -4.41
N ILE A 98 15.56 -3.30 -4.57
CA ILE A 98 16.30 -4.40 -3.97
C ILE A 98 17.68 -4.42 -4.65
N VAL A 99 18.73 -4.37 -3.85
CA VAL A 99 20.12 -4.31 -4.33
C VAL A 99 20.92 -5.56 -4.00
N ALA A 100 20.56 -6.24 -2.90
CA ALA A 100 21.19 -7.48 -2.51
C ALA A 100 20.22 -8.35 -1.70
N TYR A 101 20.49 -9.65 -1.68
CA TYR A 101 19.79 -10.62 -0.85
C TYR A 101 20.66 -11.84 -0.55
N ARG A 102 20.29 -12.62 0.44
CA ARG A 102 20.77 -13.97 0.67
C ARG A 102 19.56 -14.88 0.91
N LEU A 103 19.50 -15.99 0.18
CA LEU A 103 18.45 -17.00 0.32
C LEU A 103 19.11 -18.32 0.77
N ASN A 104 18.75 -18.78 1.96
CA ASN A 104 19.25 -20.07 2.45
C ASN A 104 18.61 -21.22 1.68
N THR A 105 19.36 -22.28 1.42
CA THR A 105 18.83 -23.58 0.94
C THR A 105 17.85 -24.15 1.95
N LYS A 106 18.29 -24.24 3.21
CA LYS A 106 17.52 -24.59 4.40
C LYS A 106 18.01 -23.74 5.57
N TYR A 107 17.21 -23.66 6.63
CA TYR A 107 17.67 -23.00 7.84
C TYR A 107 18.95 -23.59 8.37
N GLU A 108 19.85 -22.72 8.85
CA GLU A 108 21.03 -23.15 9.58
C GLU A 108 20.62 -23.83 10.87
N GLU A 109 21.42 -24.82 11.28
CA GLU A 109 21.20 -25.58 12.49
C GLU A 109 22.37 -25.43 13.46
N THR A 110 22.06 -25.26 14.73
CA THR A 110 23.05 -25.21 15.80
C THR A 110 22.63 -26.15 16.93
N THR A 111 23.51 -27.02 17.33
CA THR A 111 23.30 -27.86 18.52
C THR A 111 24.08 -27.28 19.69
N TYR A 112 23.37 -26.93 20.73
CA TYR A 112 23.94 -26.38 21.95
C TYR A 112 24.51 -27.47 22.88
N PRO A 113 25.37 -27.12 23.85
CA PRO A 113 25.97 -28.08 24.75
C PRO A 113 24.97 -28.96 25.53
N ASP A 114 23.79 -28.44 25.81
CA ASP A 114 22.67 -29.15 26.46
C ASP A 114 21.87 -30.05 25.50
N LYS A 115 22.33 -30.21 24.25
CA LYS A 115 21.69 -30.96 23.16
C LYS A 115 20.46 -30.28 22.55
N THR A 116 20.12 -29.05 22.95
CA THR A 116 19.06 -28.30 22.29
C THR A 116 19.46 -27.98 20.86
N LEU A 117 18.56 -28.29 19.91
CA LEU A 117 18.70 -27.94 18.50
C LEU A 117 17.94 -26.65 18.22
N ALA A 118 18.63 -25.67 17.65
CA ALA A 118 18.03 -24.44 17.18
C ALA A 118 18.18 -24.26 15.67
N HIS A 119 17.13 -23.75 15.04
CA HIS A 119 17.13 -23.38 13.62
C HIS A 119 17.14 -21.87 13.50
N TYR A 120 17.88 -21.34 12.54
CA TYR A 120 17.90 -19.90 12.29
C TYR A 120 18.19 -19.59 10.83
N SER A 121 17.58 -18.52 10.35
CA SER A 121 17.84 -17.98 9.02
C SER A 121 18.98 -16.98 9.04
N THR A 122 19.90 -17.11 8.11
CA THR A 122 20.86 -16.05 7.77
C THR A 122 20.44 -15.29 6.52
N GLY A 123 19.26 -15.63 5.97
CA GLY A 123 18.69 -14.98 4.80
C GLY A 123 18.31 -13.53 5.05
N PHE A 124 18.46 -12.69 4.03
CA PHE A 124 18.09 -11.27 4.11
C PHE A 124 17.71 -10.70 2.75
N VAL A 125 17.01 -9.56 2.81
CA VAL A 125 16.77 -8.67 1.66
C VAL A 125 17.23 -7.26 2.05
N LEU A 126 17.96 -6.61 1.17
CA LEU A 126 18.41 -5.23 1.32
C LEU A 126 17.79 -4.35 0.24
N VAL A 127 17.06 -3.33 0.66
CA VAL A 127 16.42 -2.35 -0.23
C VAL A 127 17.09 -1.00 -0.08
N ARG A 128 17.49 -0.41 -1.20
CA ARG A 128 18.04 0.94 -1.29
C ARG A 128 16.94 1.93 -1.63
N HIS A 129 16.85 3.01 -0.88
CA HIS A 129 15.86 4.07 -1.02
C HIS A 129 16.52 5.42 -1.28
N GLU A 130 15.76 6.36 -1.87
CA GLU A 130 16.20 7.74 -2.08
C GLU A 130 15.14 8.71 -1.55
N LEU A 131 15.47 9.44 -0.48
CA LEU A 131 14.61 10.48 0.07
C LEU A 131 15.01 11.83 -0.51
N LYS A 132 14.16 12.42 -1.32
CA LYS A 132 14.35 13.71 -1.97
C LYS A 132 13.66 14.81 -1.18
N LEU A 133 14.31 15.96 -1.02
CA LEU A 133 13.68 17.13 -0.40
C LEU A 133 12.50 17.60 -1.27
N PRO A 134 11.45 18.16 -0.67
CA PRO A 134 10.35 18.76 -1.43
C PRO A 134 10.85 19.92 -2.27
N PRO A 135 10.24 20.20 -3.43
CA PRO A 135 10.62 21.32 -4.29
C PRO A 135 10.51 22.65 -3.52
N LYS A 136 11.37 23.60 -3.88
CA LYS A 136 11.23 24.97 -3.35
C LYS A 136 9.89 25.55 -3.79
N PRO A 137 9.15 26.23 -2.89
CA PRO A 137 7.98 26.99 -3.31
C PRO A 137 8.36 27.99 -4.39
N ALA A 138 7.54 28.08 -5.44
CA ALA A 138 7.74 29.13 -6.46
C ALA A 138 7.72 30.50 -5.77
N PRO A 139 8.63 31.42 -6.12
CA PRO A 139 8.60 32.77 -5.57
C PRO A 139 7.23 33.38 -5.90
N ASN A 140 6.54 33.89 -4.88
CA ASN A 140 5.27 34.63 -5.05
C ASN A 140 5.48 35.76 -6.07
N GLN A 141 4.95 35.61 -7.27
CA GLN A 141 4.79 36.76 -8.15
C GLN A 141 3.85 37.74 -7.43
N PRO A 142 4.27 39.03 -7.25
CA PRO A 142 3.37 40.00 -6.70
C PRO A 142 2.13 40.07 -7.62
N SER A 143 0.95 39.93 -7.02
CA SER A 143 -0.32 40.09 -7.72
C SER A 143 -0.31 41.45 -8.39
N GLN A 144 -0.25 41.51 -9.72
CA GLN A 144 -0.48 42.75 -10.46
C GLN A 144 -1.87 43.31 -10.10
N PRO A 145 -1.99 44.58 -9.71
CA PRO A 145 -3.29 45.19 -9.54
C PRO A 145 -4.01 45.19 -10.89
N ALA A 146 -5.28 44.86 -10.87
CA ALA A 146 -6.13 44.85 -12.04
C ALA A 146 -5.99 46.21 -12.79
N SER A 147 -5.51 46.12 -14.04
CA SER A 147 -5.36 47.28 -14.93
C SER A 147 -6.72 47.88 -15.25
N ALA A 148 -6.90 49.14 -14.87
CA ALA A 148 -7.97 50.02 -15.39
C ALA A 148 -7.78 50.24 -16.89
N PRO A 149 -8.85 50.47 -17.66
CA PRO A 149 -8.78 50.64 -19.12
C PRO A 149 -8.05 51.91 -19.54
N ALA A 150 -7.13 51.75 -20.52
CA ALA A 150 -6.33 52.82 -21.09
C ALA A 150 -7.16 53.75 -22.01
N PRO A 151 -6.90 55.10 -22.02
CA PRO A 151 -7.31 55.95 -23.10
C PRO A 151 -6.30 55.96 -24.25
N ALA A 152 -6.82 56.08 -25.44
CA ALA A 152 -6.08 56.05 -26.71
C ALA A 152 -5.30 57.32 -27.02
N SER A 153 -4.27 57.11 -27.85
CA SER A 153 -3.61 58.02 -28.81
C SER A 153 -2.37 58.78 -28.37
N GLY A 154 -1.30 58.60 -29.14
CA GLY A 154 -0.43 59.72 -29.54
C GLY A 154 1.07 59.41 -29.67
N THR A 155 1.52 59.25 -30.92
CA THR A 155 2.83 59.59 -31.50
C THR A 155 4.12 58.86 -31.09
N ALA A 156 4.70 58.21 -32.10
CA ALA A 156 5.98 57.53 -32.12
C ALA A 156 7.19 58.49 -32.09
N THR A 157 8.25 58.10 -31.40
CA THR A 157 9.62 58.56 -31.61
C THR A 157 10.56 57.33 -31.67
N PRO A 158 11.61 57.32 -32.54
CA PRO A 158 12.34 56.09 -32.86
C PRO A 158 13.38 55.73 -31.81
N PRO A 159 13.76 54.42 -31.73
CA PRO A 159 14.57 53.88 -30.65
C PRO A 159 16.12 54.05 -30.89
N THR A 160 16.80 54.33 -29.81
CA THR A 160 18.26 54.27 -29.67
C THR A 160 18.73 52.85 -29.54
N PRO A 161 19.87 52.40 -30.11
CA PRO A 161 20.31 51.02 -30.07
C PRO A 161 20.84 50.64 -28.70
N ALA A 162 20.41 49.42 -28.23
CA ALA A 162 20.81 48.79 -27.00
C ALA A 162 22.20 48.09 -27.16
N PRO A 163 22.99 47.99 -26.10
CA PRO A 163 24.25 47.24 -26.12
C PRO A 163 24.00 45.69 -26.11
N PRO A 164 24.97 44.86 -26.53
CA PRO A 164 24.76 43.48 -26.81
C PRO A 164 24.46 42.67 -25.57
N ASP A 165 23.43 41.85 -25.69
CA ASP A 165 22.91 40.85 -24.74
C ASP A 165 23.96 39.83 -24.33
N SER A 166 24.34 39.81 -23.07
CA SER A 166 24.93 38.67 -22.43
C SER A 166 23.79 37.76 -21.93
N THR A 167 23.45 36.75 -22.71
CA THR A 167 22.50 35.71 -22.32
C THR A 167 23.00 35.02 -21.05
N PRO A 168 22.23 35.02 -19.94
CA PRO A 168 22.51 34.13 -18.84
C PRO A 168 22.18 32.71 -19.30
N ALA A 169 23.17 31.85 -19.26
CA ALA A 169 22.98 30.42 -19.40
C ALA A 169 21.92 29.97 -18.41
N ASN A 170 20.87 29.36 -18.92
CA ASN A 170 19.79 28.74 -18.16
C ASN A 170 20.39 27.53 -17.39
N SER A 171 21.10 27.79 -16.29
CA SER A 171 21.52 26.77 -15.37
C SER A 171 20.27 26.28 -14.63
N LYS A 172 19.77 25.11 -15.01
CA LYS A 172 18.85 24.33 -14.18
C LYS A 172 19.32 24.45 -12.74
N PRO A 173 18.45 24.80 -11.77
CA PRO A 173 18.85 24.80 -10.36
C PRO A 173 19.45 23.43 -10.04
N ALA A 174 20.62 23.41 -9.43
CA ALA A 174 21.24 22.17 -8.97
C ALA A 174 20.22 21.45 -8.09
N SER A 175 19.79 20.25 -8.51
CA SER A 175 18.86 19.43 -7.74
C SER A 175 19.53 19.11 -6.41
N ASP A 176 18.84 19.33 -5.28
CA ASP A 176 19.35 18.94 -3.96
C ASP A 176 19.69 17.44 -3.96
N LYS A 177 20.90 17.08 -3.50
CA LYS A 177 21.32 15.67 -3.41
C LYS A 177 20.36 14.90 -2.51
N PRO A 178 19.73 13.81 -2.98
CA PRO A 178 18.86 12.99 -2.13
C PRO A 178 19.65 12.29 -1.03
N LEU A 179 18.98 11.92 0.06
CA LEU A 179 19.52 10.98 1.03
C LEU A 179 19.34 9.56 0.50
N VAL A 180 20.44 8.82 0.40
CA VAL A 180 20.40 7.38 0.22
C VAL A 180 20.33 6.71 1.60
N PHE A 181 19.33 5.87 1.80
CA PHE A 181 19.19 5.04 3.00
C PHE A 181 18.79 3.62 2.62
N PHE A 182 18.97 2.70 3.53
CA PHE A 182 18.69 1.28 3.31
C PHE A 182 17.72 0.75 4.36
N SER A 183 16.85 -0.17 3.93
CA SER A 183 16.11 -1.03 4.83
C SER A 183 16.57 -2.47 4.66
N LEU A 184 16.92 -3.09 5.77
CA LEU A 184 17.40 -4.46 5.89
C LEU A 184 16.31 -5.32 6.53
N TYR A 185 16.00 -6.43 5.90
CA TYR A 185 15.02 -7.42 6.35
C TYR A 185 15.78 -8.74 6.58
N MET A 186 16.15 -9.02 7.83
CA MET A 186 16.92 -10.21 8.19
C MET A 186 16.02 -11.34 8.67
N HIS A 187 16.55 -12.56 8.60
CA HIS A 187 15.91 -13.82 9.02
C HIS A 187 14.72 -14.18 8.13
N THR A 188 14.87 -13.98 6.81
CA THR A 188 13.85 -14.34 5.84
C THR A 188 13.74 -15.84 5.63
N MET A 189 12.59 -16.29 5.10
CA MET A 189 12.26 -17.70 4.85
C MET A 189 13.28 -18.38 3.90
N ASP A 190 13.57 -19.66 4.13
CA ASP A 190 14.47 -20.49 3.32
C ASP A 190 13.81 -21.08 2.07
N TRP A 191 14.63 -21.50 1.11
CA TRP A 191 14.14 -22.07 -0.14
C TRP A 191 13.39 -23.41 0.04
N GLU A 192 13.78 -24.23 1.00
CA GLU A 192 13.09 -25.50 1.24
C GLU A 192 11.65 -25.29 1.68
N THR A 193 11.38 -24.28 2.50
CA THR A 193 10.02 -23.92 2.93
C THR A 193 9.20 -23.38 1.74
N TYR A 194 9.76 -22.50 0.90
CA TYR A 194 9.09 -22.07 -0.33
C TYR A 194 8.78 -23.25 -1.25
N ARG A 195 9.71 -24.17 -1.43
CA ARG A 195 9.51 -25.37 -2.26
C ARG A 195 8.36 -26.24 -1.74
N LYS A 196 8.29 -26.46 -0.43
CA LYS A 196 7.18 -27.19 0.20
C LYS A 196 5.84 -26.48 -0.03
N ALA A 197 5.79 -25.17 0.08
CA ALA A 197 4.59 -24.39 -0.19
C ALA A 197 4.15 -24.48 -1.67
N ILE A 198 5.09 -24.44 -2.61
CA ILE A 198 4.83 -24.66 -4.03
C ILE A 198 4.23 -26.06 -4.27
N GLU A 199 4.77 -27.09 -3.65
CA GLU A 199 4.26 -28.45 -3.78
C GLU A 199 2.87 -28.62 -3.15
N GLN A 200 2.65 -27.99 -2.00
CA GLN A 200 1.33 -27.96 -1.35
C GLN A 200 0.29 -27.22 -2.21
N ALA A 201 0.65 -26.10 -2.82
CA ALA A 201 -0.23 -25.35 -3.72
C ALA A 201 -0.61 -26.18 -4.96
N LYS A 202 0.30 -27.04 -5.47
CA LYS A 202 0.02 -27.93 -6.60
C LYS A 202 -0.97 -29.06 -6.26
N SER A 203 -0.94 -29.56 -5.05
CA SER A 203 -1.77 -30.68 -4.62
C SER A 203 -3.19 -30.27 -4.21
N ASN A 204 -3.44 -28.99 -4.04
CA ASN A 204 -4.73 -28.44 -3.61
C ASN A 204 -5.38 -27.62 -4.74
N PRO A 205 -6.58 -27.99 -5.24
CA PRO A 205 -7.30 -27.22 -6.26
C PRO A 205 -7.71 -25.82 -5.80
N HIS A 206 -7.73 -25.58 -4.48
CA HIS A 206 -7.96 -24.27 -3.85
C HIS A 206 -6.84 -24.00 -2.85
N PRO A 207 -5.62 -23.64 -3.32
CA PRO A 207 -4.51 -23.37 -2.42
C PRO A 207 -4.85 -22.19 -1.50
N ASP A 208 -4.38 -22.30 -0.26
CA ASP A 208 -4.47 -21.20 0.70
C ASP A 208 -3.75 -19.97 0.12
N PRO A 209 -4.41 -18.82 -0.01
CA PRO A 209 -3.78 -17.61 -0.50
C PRO A 209 -2.65 -17.09 0.41
N ALA A 210 -2.56 -17.55 1.64
CA ALA A 210 -1.47 -17.23 2.57
C ALA A 210 -0.19 -18.05 2.34
N LEU A 211 -0.19 -19.04 1.42
CA LEU A 211 1.02 -19.80 1.13
C LEU A 211 2.10 -18.90 0.53
N PRO A 212 3.34 -18.99 1.03
CA PRO A 212 4.44 -18.19 0.54
C PRO A 212 4.76 -18.49 -0.94
N VAL A 213 5.01 -17.43 -1.69
CA VAL A 213 5.33 -17.48 -3.12
C VAL A 213 6.78 -17.04 -3.37
N PRO A 214 7.48 -17.66 -4.34
CA PRO A 214 8.84 -17.24 -4.72
C PRO A 214 8.89 -15.80 -5.19
N MET A 215 9.97 -15.11 -4.86
CA MET A 215 10.17 -13.71 -5.26
C MET A 215 10.69 -13.58 -6.69
N SER A 216 10.16 -12.60 -7.43
CA SER A 216 10.50 -12.37 -8.84
C SER A 216 11.92 -11.85 -9.06
N TYR A 217 12.54 -11.22 -8.06
CA TYR A 217 13.88 -10.63 -8.14
C TYR A 217 15.02 -11.65 -7.92
N TRP A 218 14.74 -12.88 -7.45
CA TRP A 218 15.80 -13.88 -7.25
C TRP A 218 16.50 -14.19 -8.56
N GLU A 219 17.80 -14.24 -8.55
CA GLU A 219 18.59 -14.75 -9.65
C GLU A 219 18.47 -16.29 -9.72
N GLY A 220 18.56 -16.87 -10.93
CA GLY A 220 18.46 -18.30 -11.12
C GLY A 220 17.88 -18.68 -12.48
N GLU A 221 17.67 -19.96 -12.65
CA GLU A 221 17.06 -20.49 -13.87
C GLU A 221 15.56 -20.13 -13.87
N ARG A 222 15.13 -19.45 -14.91
CA ARG A 222 13.73 -19.08 -15.11
C ARG A 222 13.11 -20.01 -16.14
N TYR A 223 12.00 -20.59 -15.81
CA TYR A 223 11.25 -21.46 -16.71
C TYR A 223 9.75 -21.27 -16.52
N TYR A 224 8.98 -21.85 -17.41
CA TYR A 224 7.52 -21.80 -17.34
C TYR A 224 6.97 -23.21 -17.17
N ARG A 225 5.93 -23.35 -16.36
CA ARG A 225 5.19 -24.59 -16.16
C ARG A 225 3.79 -24.47 -16.73
N VAL A 226 3.31 -25.53 -17.37
CA VAL A 226 1.92 -25.65 -17.79
C VAL A 226 1.04 -25.90 -16.58
N GLY A 227 0.38 -24.86 -16.09
CA GLY A 227 -0.45 -24.89 -14.88
C GLY A 227 -1.92 -25.22 -15.17
N ASP A 228 -2.77 -24.96 -14.14
CA ASP A 228 -4.22 -25.26 -14.20
C ASP A 228 -5.02 -24.32 -15.13
N LYS A 229 -4.44 -23.18 -15.52
CA LYS A 229 -5.01 -22.27 -16.51
C LYS A 229 -5.07 -22.87 -17.91
N ALA A 230 -4.18 -23.82 -18.22
CA ALA A 230 -4.15 -24.52 -19.49
C ALA A 230 -5.31 -25.51 -19.58
N LYS A 231 -6.21 -25.26 -20.54
CA LYS A 231 -7.43 -26.05 -20.76
C LYS A 231 -7.53 -26.61 -22.19
N ASP A 232 -6.49 -26.44 -23.00
CA ASP A 232 -6.42 -26.97 -24.33
C ASP A 232 -6.42 -28.49 -24.30
N LYS A 233 -6.94 -29.12 -25.37
CA LYS A 233 -6.99 -30.57 -25.52
C LYS A 233 -6.45 -30.98 -26.87
N GLN A 234 -5.86 -32.15 -26.94
CA GLN A 234 -5.58 -32.81 -28.21
C GLN A 234 -6.87 -32.94 -29.05
N SER A 235 -6.76 -32.75 -30.35
CA SER A 235 -7.88 -33.01 -31.27
C SER A 235 -8.04 -34.51 -31.48
N LEU A 236 -9.28 -34.99 -31.68
CA LEU A 236 -9.54 -36.33 -32.12
C LEU A 236 -9.31 -36.43 -33.64
N PRO A 237 -8.87 -37.59 -34.18
CA PRO A 237 -8.79 -37.78 -35.60
C PRO A 237 -10.17 -37.62 -36.24
N LYS A 238 -10.22 -36.90 -37.34
CA LYS A 238 -11.48 -36.77 -38.10
C LYS A 238 -11.88 -38.17 -38.62
N PRO A 239 -13.15 -38.56 -38.48
CA PRO A 239 -13.63 -39.80 -39.11
C PRO A 239 -13.30 -39.78 -40.61
N LYS A 240 -12.71 -40.86 -41.15
CA LYS A 240 -12.57 -41.00 -42.58
C LYS A 240 -13.96 -40.92 -43.19
N ALA A 241 -14.16 -40.00 -44.12
CA ALA A 241 -15.38 -40.02 -44.91
C ALA A 241 -15.53 -41.40 -45.54
N PRO A 242 -16.74 -42.02 -45.51
CA PRO A 242 -16.95 -43.29 -46.18
C PRO A 242 -16.53 -43.13 -47.64
N ALA A 243 -15.75 -44.07 -48.14
CA ALA A 243 -15.35 -44.10 -49.54
C ALA A 243 -16.65 -44.10 -50.38
N GLN A 244 -16.81 -43.14 -51.29
CA GLN A 244 -17.90 -43.15 -52.22
C GLN A 244 -17.76 -44.46 -53.00
N PRO A 245 -18.84 -45.22 -53.15
CA PRO A 245 -18.82 -46.39 -54.03
C PRO A 245 -18.43 -45.97 -55.45
N ALA A 246 -17.46 -46.68 -56.02
CA ALA A 246 -17.04 -46.46 -57.40
C ALA A 246 -18.25 -46.44 -58.29
N GLY A 247 -18.43 -45.33 -59.03
CA GLY A 247 -19.54 -45.19 -59.91
C GLY A 247 -19.56 -46.33 -60.92
N THR A 248 -20.69 -47.05 -61.06
CA THR A 248 -20.95 -47.98 -62.09
C THR A 248 -20.86 -47.28 -63.46
N SER A 249 -19.87 -47.64 -64.29
CA SER A 249 -19.81 -47.22 -65.64
C SER A 249 -20.92 -48.01 -66.40
N ASN A 250 -21.95 -47.36 -66.85
CA ASN A 250 -22.92 -47.97 -67.72
C ASN A 250 -22.30 -48.15 -69.14
N ASP A 251 -22.16 -49.38 -69.56
CA ASP A 251 -21.95 -49.71 -70.97
C ASP A 251 -23.14 -49.18 -71.80
N PRO A 252 -22.87 -48.41 -72.84
CA PRO A 252 -23.96 -47.88 -73.72
C PRO A 252 -24.87 -48.89 -74.37
N PHE A 253 -24.64 -50.21 -74.23
CA PHE A 253 -25.44 -51.28 -74.84
C PHE A 253 -26.24 -52.18 -73.87
N GLY A 254 -26.29 -51.90 -72.59
CA GLY A 254 -27.29 -52.42 -71.65
C GLY A 254 -27.16 -53.93 -71.27
N ASN A 255 -26.03 -54.59 -71.51
CA ASN A 255 -25.85 -55.97 -71.04
C ASN A 255 -25.21 -56.10 -69.74
N PRO A 256 -25.75 -56.90 -68.77
CA PRO A 256 -25.07 -57.19 -67.51
C PRO A 256 -23.81 -58.01 -67.75
N ALA A 257 -22.63 -57.46 -67.31
CA ALA A 257 -21.39 -58.21 -67.35
C ALA A 257 -21.44 -59.40 -66.34
N LEU A 258 -21.10 -60.61 -66.86
CA LEU A 258 -20.93 -61.80 -66.02
C LEU A 258 -19.77 -61.55 -65.05
N PRO A 259 -19.88 -61.99 -63.82
CA PRO A 259 -18.79 -61.79 -62.80
C PRO A 259 -17.58 -62.66 -63.22
N ASP A 260 -16.43 -62.01 -63.35
CA ASP A 260 -15.15 -62.66 -63.58
C ASP A 260 -14.69 -63.23 -62.28
N TYR A 261 -14.65 -64.54 -62.13
CA TYR A 261 -14.09 -65.22 -60.91
C TYR A 261 -12.59 -65.38 -61.09
N HIS A 262 -11.83 -64.46 -60.50
CA HIS A 262 -10.39 -64.65 -60.23
C HIS A 262 -10.19 -65.51 -59.00
N LEU A 263 -9.30 -66.53 -59.03
CA LEU A 263 -9.04 -67.52 -58.01
C LEU A 263 -8.25 -67.01 -56.81
N ASP A 264 -8.08 -65.68 -56.64
CA ASP A 264 -7.29 -65.07 -55.60
C ASP A 264 -8.12 -64.32 -54.54
N ASP A 265 -9.45 -64.41 -54.56
CA ASP A 265 -10.26 -63.85 -53.45
C ASP A 265 -10.41 -64.84 -52.32
N LEU A 266 -9.30 -65.01 -51.56
CA LEU A 266 -9.39 -65.42 -50.18
C LEU A 266 -9.95 -64.21 -49.35
N PRO A 267 -10.96 -64.43 -48.46
CA PRO A 267 -11.50 -63.31 -47.66
C PRO A 267 -10.36 -62.71 -46.86
N SER A 268 -10.09 -61.45 -47.16
CA SER A 268 -9.24 -60.61 -46.30
C SER A 268 -9.84 -60.66 -44.89
N VAL A 269 -9.12 -61.19 -43.92
CA VAL A 269 -9.48 -61.11 -42.51
C VAL A 269 -9.63 -59.59 -42.21
N ASP A 270 -10.85 -59.16 -41.84
CA ASP A 270 -11.06 -57.83 -41.39
C ASP A 270 -10.02 -57.53 -40.31
N PRO A 271 -9.27 -56.43 -40.40
CA PRO A 271 -8.38 -56.03 -39.31
C PRO A 271 -9.21 -55.91 -38.06
N GLU A 272 -8.80 -56.61 -36.98
CA GLU A 272 -9.42 -56.44 -35.66
C GLU A 272 -9.74 -54.97 -35.41
N PRO A 273 -10.93 -54.64 -34.88
CA PRO A 273 -11.27 -53.27 -34.56
C PRO A 273 -10.19 -52.76 -33.59
N GLY A 274 -9.34 -51.86 -34.09
CA GLY A 274 -8.26 -51.27 -33.32
C GLY A 274 -8.83 -50.68 -32.03
N LEU A 275 -8.13 -50.93 -30.94
CA LEU A 275 -8.48 -50.31 -29.65
C LEU A 275 -8.88 -48.85 -29.86
N PRO A 276 -9.96 -48.40 -29.20
CA PRO A 276 -10.39 -46.99 -29.35
C PRO A 276 -9.20 -46.09 -28.97
N PRO A 277 -8.98 -45.02 -29.73
CA PRO A 277 -7.87 -44.08 -29.42
C PRO A 277 -7.94 -43.62 -27.98
N PRO A 278 -6.77 -43.48 -27.29
CA PRO A 278 -6.76 -42.98 -25.92
C PRO A 278 -7.49 -41.65 -25.81
N PRO A 279 -8.10 -41.35 -24.67
CA PRO A 279 -8.81 -40.07 -24.49
C PRO A 279 -7.85 -38.90 -24.68
N PRO A 280 -8.32 -37.76 -25.26
CA PRO A 280 -7.48 -36.58 -25.51
C PRO A 280 -6.99 -35.99 -24.17
N GLU A 281 -5.69 -35.82 -24.03
CA GLU A 281 -5.08 -35.21 -22.85
C GLU A 281 -5.25 -33.69 -22.86
N THR A 282 -5.38 -33.12 -21.66
CA THR A 282 -5.50 -31.68 -21.43
C THR A 282 -4.13 -31.06 -21.17
N GLY A 283 -3.85 -29.91 -21.78
CA GLY A 283 -2.59 -29.19 -21.61
C GLY A 283 -2.65 -27.83 -22.26
N LEU A 284 -1.54 -27.38 -22.83
CA LEU A 284 -1.38 -26.12 -23.55
C LEU A 284 -0.95 -26.36 -24.99
N ASN A 285 -1.66 -25.78 -25.94
CA ASN A 285 -1.34 -25.89 -27.35
C ASN A 285 0.01 -25.26 -27.70
N ILE A 286 0.84 -26.05 -28.39
CA ILE A 286 2.05 -25.54 -29.06
C ILE A 286 1.65 -25.15 -30.49
N ARG A 287 2.03 -23.96 -30.91
CA ARG A 287 1.72 -23.41 -32.25
C ARG A 287 2.98 -23.15 -33.06
N ASP A 288 2.88 -23.25 -34.36
CA ASP A 288 3.98 -22.94 -35.29
C ASP A 288 4.38 -21.46 -35.26
N LEU A 289 3.40 -20.56 -35.09
CA LEU A 289 3.54 -19.09 -34.93
C LEU A 289 2.55 -18.61 -33.90
N PRO A 290 2.78 -17.38 -33.31
CA PRO A 290 1.77 -16.73 -32.48
C PRO A 290 0.41 -16.70 -33.15
N LYS A 291 -0.63 -17.26 -32.50
CA LYS A 291 -2.00 -17.46 -33.08
C LYS A 291 -2.07 -18.40 -34.29
N GLY A 292 -0.98 -19.06 -34.65
CA GLY A 292 -0.90 -19.97 -35.80
C GLY A 292 -1.52 -21.36 -35.56
N LYS A 293 -1.16 -22.34 -36.42
CA LYS A 293 -1.65 -23.72 -36.37
C LYS A 293 -1.12 -24.45 -35.15
N VAL A 294 -1.96 -25.27 -34.52
CA VAL A 294 -1.54 -26.16 -33.42
C VAL A 294 -0.69 -27.31 -33.99
N ILE A 295 0.52 -27.48 -33.48
CA ILE A 295 1.50 -28.47 -33.91
C ILE A 295 1.86 -29.49 -32.82
N GLY A 296 1.38 -29.29 -31.60
CA GLY A 296 1.54 -30.20 -30.47
C GLY A 296 0.78 -29.69 -29.25
N VAL A 297 0.79 -30.48 -28.18
CA VAL A 297 0.24 -30.11 -26.87
C VAL A 297 1.26 -30.44 -25.81
N LEU A 298 1.49 -29.53 -24.86
CA LEU A 298 2.25 -29.77 -23.65
C LEU A 298 1.26 -30.14 -22.54
N PRO A 299 1.39 -31.31 -21.92
CA PRO A 299 0.51 -31.70 -20.82
C PRO A 299 0.69 -30.82 -19.59
N LYS A 300 -0.31 -30.80 -18.73
CA LYS A 300 -0.19 -30.13 -17.42
C LYS A 300 1.01 -30.65 -16.65
N GLY A 301 1.72 -29.75 -15.96
CA GLY A 301 2.94 -30.05 -15.22
C GLY A 301 4.22 -30.05 -16.06
N ALA A 302 4.14 -30.00 -17.40
CA ALA A 302 5.31 -29.87 -18.25
C ALA A 302 6.01 -28.51 -18.04
N GLU A 303 7.34 -28.51 -18.12
CA GLU A 303 8.18 -27.32 -17.86
C GLU A 303 8.99 -26.97 -19.11
N VAL A 304 9.06 -25.69 -19.42
CA VAL A 304 9.77 -25.19 -20.62
C VAL A 304 10.62 -23.97 -20.29
N ILE A 305 11.79 -23.91 -20.90
CA ILE A 305 12.65 -22.72 -20.91
C ILE A 305 12.23 -21.87 -22.10
N ALA A 306 11.93 -20.60 -21.84
CA ALA A 306 11.60 -19.64 -22.90
C ALA A 306 12.86 -19.23 -23.67
N GLY A 307 12.72 -19.08 -24.99
CA GLY A 307 13.67 -18.40 -25.86
C GLY A 307 13.47 -16.89 -25.84
N GLU A 308 14.16 -16.20 -26.75
CA GLU A 308 14.01 -14.76 -26.94
C GLU A 308 12.54 -14.43 -27.27
N GLY A 309 12.00 -13.39 -26.61
CA GLY A 309 10.64 -12.91 -26.83
C GLY A 309 10.47 -12.27 -28.20
N ASP A 310 9.29 -12.41 -28.80
CA ASP A 310 8.91 -11.68 -30.01
C ASP A 310 8.28 -10.33 -29.59
N PRO A 311 8.95 -9.20 -29.87
CA PRO A 311 8.41 -7.87 -29.54
C PRO A 311 7.04 -7.57 -30.18
N ALA A 312 6.75 -8.20 -31.33
CA ALA A 312 5.45 -8.06 -32.01
C ALA A 312 4.33 -8.88 -31.32
N HIS A 313 4.69 -9.87 -30.53
CA HIS A 313 3.76 -10.76 -29.84
C HIS A 313 4.17 -11.02 -28.38
N PRO A 314 4.13 -10.01 -27.49
CA PRO A 314 4.67 -10.10 -26.13
C PRO A 314 3.97 -11.15 -25.26
N ASN A 315 2.76 -11.55 -25.62
CA ASN A 315 1.99 -12.60 -24.91
C ASN A 315 2.30 -14.02 -25.37
N TRP A 316 3.30 -14.19 -26.22
CA TRP A 316 3.73 -15.51 -26.72
C TRP A 316 5.19 -15.74 -26.37
N ILE A 317 5.50 -16.93 -25.88
CA ILE A 317 6.88 -17.36 -25.69
C ILE A 317 7.23 -18.40 -26.71
N LYS A 318 8.45 -18.32 -27.26
CA LYS A 318 9.04 -19.37 -28.07
C LYS A 318 9.72 -20.38 -27.16
N ILE A 319 9.50 -21.67 -27.38
CA ILE A 319 10.17 -22.73 -26.63
C ILE A 319 11.65 -22.73 -27.03
N LYS A 320 12.57 -22.63 -26.04
CA LYS A 320 14.00 -22.86 -26.21
C LYS A 320 14.36 -24.31 -25.90
N ALA A 321 13.76 -24.86 -24.88
CA ALA A 321 13.93 -26.25 -24.47
C ALA A 321 12.73 -26.71 -23.62
N VAL A 322 12.39 -27.99 -23.73
CA VAL A 322 11.48 -28.66 -22.78
C VAL A 322 12.33 -29.21 -21.63
N LYS A 323 12.10 -28.69 -20.41
CA LYS A 323 12.84 -29.05 -19.20
C LYS A 323 12.29 -30.35 -18.61
N SER A 324 10.96 -30.49 -18.58
CA SER A 324 10.29 -31.73 -18.14
C SER A 324 8.95 -31.89 -18.87
N GLY A 325 8.47 -33.14 -18.95
CA GLY A 325 7.24 -33.50 -19.66
C GLY A 325 7.50 -33.89 -21.13
N THR A 326 6.56 -34.64 -21.70
CA THR A 326 6.63 -35.12 -23.09
C THR A 326 5.65 -34.33 -23.93
N ILE A 327 6.10 -33.82 -25.06
CA ILE A 327 5.20 -33.18 -26.04
C ILE A 327 4.28 -34.23 -26.65
N LEU A 328 2.98 -33.96 -26.60
CA LEU A 328 1.96 -34.78 -27.23
C LEU A 328 1.64 -34.29 -28.66
N PRO A 329 1.24 -35.19 -29.56
CA PRO A 329 0.79 -34.77 -30.89
C PRO A 329 -0.45 -33.87 -30.83
N ALA A 330 -0.61 -32.98 -31.79
CA ALA A 330 -1.79 -32.12 -31.90
C ALA A 330 -3.10 -32.89 -32.07
N VAL A 331 -3.02 -34.09 -32.70
CA VAL A 331 -4.14 -35.01 -32.93
C VAL A 331 -3.78 -36.37 -32.38
N VAL A 332 -4.68 -36.97 -31.60
CA VAL A 332 -4.50 -38.27 -30.98
C VAL A 332 -4.18 -39.33 -32.07
N GLY A 333 -3.17 -40.16 -31.81
CA GLY A 333 -2.75 -41.22 -32.71
C GLY A 333 -1.87 -40.79 -33.89
N GLN A 334 -1.54 -39.51 -34.02
CA GLN A 334 -0.59 -38.99 -35.00
C GLN A 334 0.80 -38.80 -34.44
N PRO A 335 1.87 -38.75 -35.24
CA PRO A 335 3.19 -38.42 -34.75
C PRO A 335 3.29 -36.95 -34.33
N VAL A 336 4.17 -36.69 -33.35
CA VAL A 336 4.47 -35.32 -32.92
C VAL A 336 5.17 -34.56 -34.05
N SER A 337 4.73 -33.33 -34.32
CA SER A 337 5.39 -32.45 -35.28
C SER A 337 6.86 -32.23 -34.94
N PRO A 338 7.81 -32.38 -35.88
CA PRO A 338 9.23 -32.09 -35.62
C PRO A 338 9.50 -30.64 -35.18
N GLN A 339 8.59 -29.71 -35.47
CA GLN A 339 8.68 -28.31 -35.10
C GLN A 339 8.15 -28.01 -33.68
N ALA A 340 7.40 -28.96 -33.08
CA ALA A 340 6.75 -28.74 -31.79
C ALA A 340 7.73 -28.38 -30.66
N PRO A 341 8.96 -28.91 -30.53
CA PRO A 341 9.92 -28.53 -29.51
C PRO A 341 10.38 -27.06 -29.57
N TRP A 342 10.12 -26.38 -30.69
CA TRP A 342 10.55 -24.99 -30.96
C TRP A 342 9.36 -24.06 -31.24
N GLY A 343 8.16 -24.51 -30.97
CA GLY A 343 6.94 -23.75 -31.22
C GLY A 343 6.67 -22.65 -30.22
N TYR A 344 5.51 -22.04 -30.30
CA TYR A 344 5.07 -20.93 -29.48
C TYR A 344 3.97 -21.35 -28.51
N LEU A 345 4.06 -20.84 -27.28
CA LEU A 345 3.08 -21.05 -26.21
C LEU A 345 2.46 -19.71 -25.79
N PHE A 346 1.19 -19.75 -25.40
CA PHE A 346 0.51 -18.56 -24.88
C PHE A 346 0.88 -18.34 -23.41
N LYS A 347 1.60 -17.26 -23.14
CA LYS A 347 2.24 -16.95 -21.85
C LYS A 347 1.24 -16.85 -20.69
N ALA A 348 0.03 -16.35 -20.91
CA ALA A 348 -0.96 -16.15 -19.84
C ALA A 348 -1.48 -17.47 -19.22
N GLU A 349 -1.29 -18.60 -19.89
CA GLU A 349 -1.68 -19.94 -19.42
C GLU A 349 -0.53 -20.72 -18.77
N LEU A 350 0.62 -20.05 -18.64
CA LEU A 350 1.82 -20.62 -18.03
C LEU A 350 2.07 -19.96 -16.68
N ASP A 351 2.57 -20.75 -15.74
CA ASP A 351 3.08 -20.26 -14.47
C ASP A 351 4.59 -20.02 -14.59
N ALA A 352 5.03 -18.80 -14.32
CA ALA A 352 6.45 -18.48 -14.27
C ALA A 352 7.06 -19.06 -12.99
N VAL A 353 8.18 -19.77 -13.14
CA VAL A 353 8.89 -20.41 -12.04
C VAL A 353 10.35 -19.97 -12.04
N VAL A 354 10.91 -19.76 -10.85
CA VAL A 354 12.32 -19.46 -10.63
C VAL A 354 12.92 -20.60 -9.82
N ASP A 355 14.04 -21.16 -10.28
CA ASP A 355 14.92 -22.02 -9.48
C ASP A 355 16.09 -21.16 -9.01
N PRO A 356 16.08 -20.65 -7.75
CA PRO A 356 17.01 -19.61 -7.33
C PRO A 356 18.43 -20.17 -7.20
N LYS A 357 19.41 -19.45 -7.75
CA LYS A 357 20.85 -19.74 -7.66
C LYS A 357 21.66 -18.44 -7.79
N PRO A 358 22.74 -18.24 -7.02
CA PRO A 358 23.22 -19.18 -5.98
C PRO A 358 22.37 -19.11 -4.71
N LEU A 359 22.36 -20.17 -3.95
CA LEU A 359 21.84 -20.25 -2.59
C LEU A 359 22.97 -20.09 -1.56
N ASP A 360 22.63 -19.81 -0.29
CA ASP A 360 23.54 -19.70 0.86
C ASP A 360 24.66 -18.64 0.69
N SER A 361 24.52 -17.76 -0.28
CA SER A 361 25.49 -16.75 -0.64
C SER A 361 24.85 -15.37 -0.73
N VAL A 362 25.59 -14.32 -0.50
CA VAL A 362 25.15 -12.94 -0.77
C VAL A 362 25.12 -12.72 -2.28
N VAL A 363 23.95 -12.35 -2.79
CA VAL A 363 23.75 -12.00 -4.20
C VAL A 363 23.57 -10.50 -4.30
N ILE A 364 24.45 -9.83 -5.03
CA ILE A 364 24.30 -8.43 -5.42
C ILE A 364 23.66 -8.41 -6.79
N LEU A 365 22.48 -7.79 -6.91
CA LEU A 365 21.77 -7.70 -8.18
C LEU A 365 22.53 -6.78 -9.16
N LYS A 366 22.84 -7.29 -10.34
CA LYS A 366 23.47 -6.50 -11.42
C LYS A 366 22.58 -5.33 -11.85
N GLU A 367 21.28 -5.58 -11.92
CA GLU A 367 20.26 -4.59 -12.13
C GLU A 367 19.37 -4.56 -10.88
N PRO A 368 19.42 -3.50 -10.05
CA PRO A 368 18.59 -3.35 -8.88
C PRO A 368 17.10 -3.46 -9.23
N HIS A 369 16.38 -4.33 -8.52
CA HIS A 369 14.97 -4.62 -8.79
C HIS A 369 14.06 -3.55 -8.15
N PRO A 370 13.28 -2.78 -8.93
CA PRO A 370 12.39 -1.77 -8.37
C PRO A 370 11.27 -2.41 -7.55
N VAL A 371 10.96 -1.82 -6.39
CA VAL A 371 9.86 -2.23 -5.53
C VAL A 371 9.06 -1.02 -5.07
N LYS A 372 7.77 -1.22 -4.83
CA LYS A 372 6.87 -0.21 -4.30
C LYS A 372 6.65 -0.40 -2.79
N ALA A 373 6.37 0.71 -2.11
CA ALA A 373 5.93 0.66 -0.72
C ALA A 373 4.72 -0.27 -0.57
N GLY A 374 4.79 -1.21 0.38
CA GLY A 374 3.74 -2.20 0.60
C GLY A 374 3.81 -3.45 -0.28
N GLU A 375 4.73 -3.52 -1.23
CA GLU A 375 4.96 -4.73 -2.04
C GLU A 375 5.63 -5.82 -1.21
N VAL A 376 5.16 -7.06 -1.33
CA VAL A 376 5.76 -8.21 -0.62
C VAL A 376 7.11 -8.54 -1.23
N ILE A 377 8.16 -8.52 -0.42
CA ILE A 377 9.55 -8.75 -0.85
C ILE A 377 10.19 -9.97 -0.20
N ALA A 378 9.58 -10.56 0.81
CA ALA A 378 10.05 -11.75 1.50
C ALA A 378 8.92 -12.36 2.34
N HIS A 379 9.19 -13.47 3.01
CA HIS A 379 8.37 -14.03 4.08
C HIS A 379 9.21 -14.21 5.34
N VAL A 380 8.54 -14.21 6.50
CA VAL A 380 9.20 -14.37 7.81
C VAL A 380 9.81 -15.75 7.89
N GLY A 381 11.07 -15.81 8.24
CA GLY A 381 11.80 -17.06 8.47
C GLY A 381 11.81 -17.49 9.93
N GLN A 382 12.65 -18.47 10.24
CA GLN A 382 12.85 -18.99 11.59
C GLN A 382 14.09 -18.39 12.23
N TYR A 383 14.03 -18.13 13.51
CA TYR A 383 15.18 -17.72 14.30
C TYR A 383 15.13 -18.36 15.69
N GLN A 384 16.27 -18.54 16.31
CA GLN A 384 16.33 -19.04 17.68
C GLN A 384 15.92 -17.96 18.66
N TRP A 385 15.25 -18.35 19.72
CA TRP A 385 14.79 -17.44 20.75
C TRP A 385 15.45 -17.74 22.11
N ALA A 386 15.96 -16.70 22.75
CA ALA A 386 16.47 -16.80 24.10
C ALA A 386 15.37 -16.45 25.10
N THR A 387 14.91 -17.40 25.89
CA THR A 387 13.80 -17.24 26.87
C THR A 387 14.13 -16.39 28.08
N LYS A 388 15.41 -16.05 28.29
CA LYS A 388 15.90 -15.25 29.43
C LYS A 388 16.89 -14.22 28.91
N ALA A 389 17.10 -13.16 29.70
CA ALA A 389 18.13 -12.15 29.49
C ALA A 389 19.55 -12.72 29.67
N GLY A 390 19.84 -13.80 29.03
CA GLY A 390 21.11 -14.52 28.94
C GLY A 390 21.06 -15.35 27.69
N PRO A 391 22.18 -15.75 27.12
CA PRO A 391 22.18 -16.33 25.81
C PRO A 391 21.52 -17.71 25.68
N LEU A 392 20.82 -18.26 26.72
CA LEU A 392 20.54 -19.69 26.62
C LEU A 392 19.54 -20.31 27.58
N PRO A 393 19.00 -21.49 27.20
CA PRO A 393 19.00 -22.14 25.90
C PRO A 393 17.98 -21.50 24.95
N PRO A 394 18.28 -21.34 23.67
CA PRO A 394 17.34 -20.84 22.68
C PRO A 394 16.26 -21.87 22.36
N GLN A 395 15.06 -21.41 21.96
CA GLN A 395 14.03 -22.28 21.41
C GLN A 395 14.19 -22.44 19.90
N ALA A 396 14.07 -23.66 19.41
CA ALA A 396 14.01 -23.95 17.98
C ALA A 396 12.66 -23.49 17.37
N ASN A 397 12.66 -23.21 16.07
CA ASN A 397 11.45 -22.92 15.26
C ASN A 397 10.64 -21.71 15.73
N TYR A 398 11.31 -20.60 15.96
CA TYR A 398 10.68 -19.35 16.35
C TYR A 398 10.64 -18.37 15.16
N PRO A 399 9.44 -18.02 14.63
CA PRO A 399 9.34 -17.07 13.51
C PRO A 399 9.72 -15.66 13.98
N MET A 400 10.61 -15.01 13.24
CA MET A 400 11.07 -13.67 13.56
C MET A 400 11.60 -12.95 12.31
N LEU A 401 11.22 -11.69 12.15
CA LEU A 401 11.83 -10.74 11.24
C LEU A 401 12.60 -9.69 12.05
N HIS A 402 13.88 -9.46 11.71
CA HIS A 402 14.62 -8.27 12.12
C HIS A 402 14.52 -7.23 11.01
N LEU A 403 13.99 -6.06 11.32
CA LEU A 403 13.89 -4.92 10.42
C LEU A 403 14.77 -3.78 10.92
N GLU A 404 15.69 -3.33 10.06
CA GLU A 404 16.62 -2.25 10.38
C GLU A 404 16.62 -1.19 9.28
N VAL A 405 16.77 0.08 9.64
CA VAL A 405 16.96 1.19 8.71
C VAL A 405 18.23 1.93 9.05
N PHE A 406 19.08 2.12 8.04
CA PHE A 406 20.33 2.83 8.24
C PHE A 406 20.74 3.69 7.02
N ALA A 407 21.58 4.68 7.28
CA ALA A 407 22.13 5.60 6.27
C ALA A 407 23.60 5.90 6.50
N GLY A 408 24.26 6.39 5.48
CA GLY A 408 25.65 6.83 5.53
C GLY A 408 25.85 8.15 6.29
N PRO A 409 27.10 8.65 6.32
CA PRO A 409 27.47 9.85 7.09
C PRO A 409 26.77 11.12 6.63
N ASP A 410 26.23 11.18 5.43
CA ASP A 410 25.52 12.34 4.87
C ASP A 410 24.11 12.54 5.44
N LEU A 411 23.62 11.63 6.30
CA LEU A 411 22.32 11.77 6.96
C LEU A 411 22.20 13.06 7.77
N LYS A 412 23.22 13.41 8.56
CA LYS A 412 23.23 14.63 9.37
C LYS A 412 23.05 15.88 8.51
N ASP A 413 23.88 16.00 7.47
CA ASP A 413 23.80 17.13 6.53
C ASP A 413 22.46 17.19 5.80
N PHE A 414 21.89 16.02 5.48
CA PHE A 414 20.57 15.96 4.88
C PHE A 414 19.48 16.46 5.83
N ILE A 415 19.48 16.05 7.09
CA ILE A 415 18.53 16.52 8.10
C ILE A 415 18.62 18.05 8.26
N ASP A 416 19.82 18.63 8.29
CA ASP A 416 20.01 20.07 8.39
C ASP A 416 19.47 20.82 7.13
N ARG A 417 19.72 20.30 5.94
CA ARG A 417 19.13 20.82 4.69
C ARG A 417 17.61 20.68 4.68
N SER A 418 17.08 19.55 5.16
CA SER A 418 15.66 19.27 5.29
C SER A 418 14.96 20.27 6.20
N ARG A 419 15.51 20.50 7.39
CA ARG A 419 15.02 21.50 8.36
C ARG A 419 15.02 22.92 7.78
N ASN A 420 16.05 23.28 7.01
CA ASN A 420 16.10 24.57 6.33
C ASN A 420 15.04 24.68 5.22
N ARG A 421 14.84 23.62 4.41
CA ARG A 421 13.79 23.56 3.39
C ARG A 421 12.41 23.66 4.00
N ALA A 422 12.17 23.03 5.15
CA ALA A 422 10.89 23.04 5.83
C ALA A 422 10.44 24.45 6.25
N LYS A 423 11.39 25.37 6.54
CA LYS A 423 11.10 26.78 6.85
C LYS A 423 10.50 27.55 5.65
N GLU A 424 10.79 27.08 4.43
CA GLU A 424 10.29 27.68 3.20
C GLU A 424 8.89 27.14 2.80
N LEU A 425 8.45 26.03 3.43
CA LEU A 425 7.17 25.37 3.12
C LEU A 425 5.98 26.10 3.76
N ASN A 426 4.86 26.09 3.05
CA ASN A 426 3.61 26.68 3.54
C ASN A 426 2.92 25.76 4.58
N ASP A 427 1.90 26.27 5.28
CA ASP A 427 1.20 25.56 6.34
C ASP A 427 0.46 24.30 5.87
N LYS A 428 0.13 24.19 4.57
CA LYS A 428 -0.45 22.97 4.00
C LYS A 428 0.49 21.76 4.06
N ASN A 429 1.79 22.01 4.16
CA ASN A 429 2.83 20.98 4.26
C ASN A 429 3.23 20.67 5.72
N LYS A 430 2.39 21.05 6.70
CA LYS A 430 2.58 20.84 8.13
C LYS A 430 1.47 19.95 8.70
N PRO A 431 1.45 18.65 8.41
CA PRO A 431 0.39 17.76 8.84
C PRO A 431 0.56 17.17 10.25
N LEU A 432 1.62 17.53 10.96
CA LEU A 432 1.94 17.03 12.28
C LEU A 432 1.65 18.12 13.32
N LEU A 433 0.85 17.82 14.35
CA LEU A 433 0.64 18.67 15.51
C LEU A 433 1.62 18.26 16.61
N GLU A 434 2.61 19.10 16.88
CA GLU A 434 3.60 18.92 17.94
C GLU A 434 3.12 19.57 19.22
N ILE A 435 3.08 18.80 20.31
CA ILE A 435 2.87 19.25 21.69
C ILE A 435 4.23 19.27 22.37
N MET A 436 4.71 20.43 22.73
CA MET A 436 6.02 20.58 23.36
C MET A 436 5.94 20.41 24.88
N PRO A 437 7.02 20.01 25.56
CA PRO A 437 7.11 20.03 27.02
C PRO A 437 6.70 21.38 27.58
N GLY A 438 5.92 21.37 28.67
CA GLY A 438 5.34 22.58 29.29
C GLY A 438 3.98 22.99 28.74
N ALA A 439 3.50 22.44 27.63
CA ALA A 439 2.18 22.72 27.08
C ALA A 439 1.07 22.31 28.06
N LYS A 440 0.18 23.23 28.40
CA LYS A 440 -0.97 22.98 29.25
C LYS A 440 -2.22 22.71 28.44
N LEU A 441 -2.94 21.66 28.83
CA LEU A 441 -4.23 21.32 28.24
C LEU A 441 -5.38 22.04 28.92
N VAL A 442 -6.38 22.42 28.12
CA VAL A 442 -7.63 22.97 28.63
C VAL A 442 -8.47 21.81 29.18
N SER A 443 -8.73 21.82 30.48
CA SER A 443 -9.41 20.72 31.20
C SER A 443 -10.68 21.18 31.96
N GLU A 444 -10.75 22.43 32.36
CA GLU A 444 -11.94 22.98 33.07
C GLU A 444 -12.83 23.76 32.11
N ILE A 445 -13.94 23.13 31.71
CA ILE A 445 -14.95 23.73 30.84
C ILE A 445 -15.99 24.43 31.73
N PRO A 446 -16.34 25.72 31.49
CA PRO A 446 -17.33 26.40 32.26
C PRO A 446 -18.69 25.73 32.19
N ALA A 447 -19.45 25.75 33.28
CA ALA A 447 -20.81 25.27 33.30
C ALA A 447 -21.69 26.03 32.29
N PRO A 448 -22.73 25.37 31.72
CA PRO A 448 -23.68 26.05 30.87
C PRO A 448 -24.29 27.28 31.53
N ASP A 449 -24.25 28.42 30.85
CA ASP A 449 -24.73 29.72 31.32
C ASP A 449 -26.06 30.14 30.71
N GLN A 450 -26.60 29.31 29.81
CA GLN A 450 -27.87 29.50 29.12
C GLN A 450 -28.81 28.36 29.38
N GLN A 451 -30.09 28.70 29.63
CA GLN A 451 -31.16 27.71 29.86
C GLN A 451 -32.32 28.01 28.92
N LEU A 452 -32.61 27.07 27.99
CA LEU A 452 -33.81 27.17 27.16
C LEU A 452 -34.95 26.43 27.86
N THR A 453 -35.86 27.22 28.45
CA THR A 453 -36.99 26.72 29.28
C THR A 453 -38.23 26.40 28.43
N GLN A 454 -38.36 26.97 27.24
CA GLN A 454 -39.49 26.75 26.34
C GLN A 454 -39.39 25.39 25.64
N ALA A 455 -40.44 24.57 25.82
CA ALA A 455 -40.60 23.30 25.10
C ALA A 455 -41.14 23.52 23.68
N GLY A 456 -40.93 22.55 22.80
CA GLY A 456 -41.50 22.55 21.44
C GLY A 456 -40.67 23.35 20.40
N LEU A 457 -39.53 23.89 20.78
CA LEU A 457 -38.67 24.60 19.85
C LEU A 457 -37.74 23.61 19.14
N LYS A 458 -37.61 23.75 17.81
CA LYS A 458 -36.62 23.00 17.02
C LYS A 458 -35.28 23.66 17.13
N LEU A 459 -34.25 22.90 17.51
CA LEU A 459 -32.86 23.37 17.64
C LEU A 459 -32.15 23.22 16.30
N VAL A 460 -32.14 24.30 15.49
CA VAL A 460 -31.61 24.27 14.13
C VAL A 460 -30.14 24.69 14.15
N PRO A 461 -29.20 23.85 13.71
CA PRO A 461 -27.77 24.22 13.65
C PRO A 461 -27.53 25.45 12.79
N ILE A 462 -26.61 26.29 13.24
CA ILE A 462 -26.04 27.42 12.47
C ILE A 462 -24.66 26.94 11.99
N GLY A 463 -24.50 26.84 10.66
CA GLY A 463 -23.27 26.29 10.09
C GLY A 463 -23.21 24.78 10.09
N ASP A 464 -22.07 24.24 9.68
CA ASP A 464 -21.83 22.80 9.54
C ASP A 464 -21.05 22.32 10.77
N ALA A 465 -21.76 21.73 11.73
CA ALA A 465 -21.19 21.27 12.98
C ALA A 465 -21.28 19.75 13.17
N LYS A 466 -21.33 19.01 12.06
CA LYS A 466 -21.31 17.54 12.10
C LYS A 466 -19.92 17.05 12.49
N GLY A 467 -19.84 16.13 13.45
CA GLY A 467 -18.58 15.53 13.89
C GLY A 467 -17.87 16.27 15.02
N ALA A 468 -18.47 17.30 15.60
CA ALA A 468 -17.91 18.04 16.75
C ALA A 468 -18.79 17.87 18.00
N ARG A 469 -18.19 18.01 19.20
CA ARG A 469 -18.88 17.86 20.49
C ARG A 469 -19.97 18.88 20.71
N TRP A 470 -19.75 20.12 20.29
CA TRP A 470 -20.70 21.22 20.44
C TRP A 470 -21.08 21.83 19.10
N VAL A 471 -22.32 22.30 19.03
CA VAL A 471 -22.90 22.98 17.87
C VAL A 471 -23.64 24.23 18.29
N LYS A 472 -23.49 25.29 17.52
CA LYS A 472 -24.30 26.50 17.69
C LYS A 472 -25.65 26.30 17.03
N VAL A 473 -26.73 26.50 17.76
CA VAL A 473 -28.11 26.31 17.27
C VAL A 473 -28.91 27.60 17.42
N GLN A 474 -29.83 27.82 16.46
CA GLN A 474 -30.91 28.78 16.57
C GLN A 474 -32.18 28.03 16.98
N PRO A 475 -32.74 28.28 18.18
CA PRO A 475 -34.08 27.77 18.51
C PRO A 475 -35.13 28.36 17.59
N LYS A 476 -36.03 27.54 17.05
CA LYS A 476 -37.08 27.99 16.14
C LYS A 476 -38.43 27.38 16.53
N SER A 477 -39.49 28.18 16.53
CA SER A 477 -40.87 27.66 16.63
C SER A 477 -41.28 27.05 15.27
N VAL A 478 -42.02 25.95 15.33
CA VAL A 478 -42.53 25.22 14.16
C VAL A 478 -44.02 25.46 14.01
N THR A 479 -44.41 26.23 12.99
CA THR A 479 -45.83 26.41 12.67
C THR A 479 -46.17 25.56 11.46
N THR A 480 -47.08 24.59 11.62
CA THR A 480 -47.49 23.71 10.53
C THR A 480 -48.81 24.17 9.96
N GLN A 481 -48.81 24.61 8.68
CA GLN A 481 -50.08 24.80 7.95
C GLN A 481 -50.54 23.44 7.39
N PRO A 482 -51.75 23.01 7.72
CA PRO A 482 -52.25 21.74 7.23
C PRO A 482 -52.42 21.70 5.72
N ALA A 483 -52.33 20.54 5.11
CA ALA A 483 -52.57 20.32 3.69
C ALA A 483 -53.93 20.84 3.26
N LYS A 484 -54.03 21.65 2.21
CA LYS A 484 -55.28 22.18 1.65
C LYS A 484 -55.36 21.87 0.16
N GLY A 485 -56.27 20.99 -0.23
CA GLY A 485 -56.38 20.54 -1.60
C GLY A 485 -55.08 19.79 -2.05
N ASN A 486 -54.54 20.06 -3.21
CA ASN A 486 -53.32 19.48 -3.74
C ASN A 486 -52.00 20.02 -3.15
N LYS A 487 -52.08 20.96 -2.19
CA LYS A 487 -50.87 21.53 -1.52
C LYS A 487 -50.53 20.67 -0.30
N LYS A 488 -49.29 20.22 -0.24
CA LYS A 488 -48.73 19.50 0.93
C LYS A 488 -48.68 20.41 2.15
N ALA A 489 -48.77 19.84 3.36
CA ALA A 489 -48.54 20.57 4.59
C ALA A 489 -47.20 21.30 4.56
N THR A 490 -47.15 22.57 4.92
CA THR A 490 -45.94 23.42 4.90
C THR A 490 -45.57 23.76 6.34
N GLN A 491 -44.33 23.53 6.72
CA GLN A 491 -43.73 23.94 8.00
C GLN A 491 -43.01 25.25 7.82
N THR A 492 -43.35 26.24 8.62
CA THR A 492 -42.61 27.51 8.72
C THR A 492 -41.84 27.55 10.02
N LEU A 493 -40.56 27.84 9.94
CA LEU A 493 -39.66 27.95 11.09
C LEU A 493 -39.40 29.44 11.36
N THR A 494 -39.72 29.89 12.60
CA THR A 494 -39.48 31.28 13.03
C THR A 494 -38.49 31.28 14.20
N ASP A 495 -37.52 32.16 14.14
CA ASP A 495 -36.47 32.28 15.16
C ASP A 495 -37.05 32.69 16.50
N VAL A 496 -36.59 32.04 17.58
CA VAL A 496 -36.98 32.33 18.95
C VAL A 496 -35.74 32.49 19.81
N GLY A 497 -35.58 33.68 20.43
CA GLY A 497 -34.44 33.98 21.28
C GLY A 497 -33.13 34.14 20.49
N LYS A 498 -32.01 34.09 21.23
CA LYS A 498 -30.66 34.18 20.64
C LYS A 498 -30.10 32.77 20.36
N PRO A 499 -29.17 32.62 19.42
CA PRO A 499 -28.41 31.39 19.26
C PRO A 499 -27.66 31.05 20.52
N LEU A 500 -27.49 29.73 20.76
CA LEU A 500 -26.69 29.21 21.87
C LEU A 500 -25.90 27.99 21.41
N TRP A 501 -24.81 27.70 22.08
CA TRP A 501 -24.04 26.47 21.91
C TRP A 501 -24.68 25.35 22.74
N VAL A 502 -24.83 24.16 22.13
CA VAL A 502 -25.35 22.96 22.81
C VAL A 502 -24.51 21.76 22.41
N GLU A 503 -24.64 20.67 23.15
CA GLU A 503 -24.04 19.39 22.70
C GLU A 503 -24.67 18.95 21.39
N SER A 504 -23.88 18.46 20.45
CA SER A 504 -24.29 18.13 19.07
C SER A 504 -25.43 17.11 19.00
N ARG A 505 -25.55 16.23 19.99
CA ARG A 505 -26.69 15.27 20.10
C ARG A 505 -28.07 15.97 20.18
N LEU A 506 -28.08 17.25 20.55
CA LEU A 506 -29.30 18.07 20.62
C LEU A 506 -29.64 18.77 19.32
N ALA A 507 -28.73 18.77 18.34
CA ALA A 507 -28.97 19.37 17.04
C ALA A 507 -30.16 18.73 16.30
N ASN A 508 -30.97 19.55 15.65
CA ASN A 508 -32.19 19.14 14.94
C ASN A 508 -33.26 18.44 15.79
N THR A 509 -33.09 18.39 17.11
CA THR A 509 -34.11 17.89 18.03
C THR A 509 -35.15 18.96 18.38
N VAL A 510 -36.20 18.55 19.03
CA VAL A 510 -37.22 19.46 19.59
C VAL A 510 -36.97 19.58 21.09
N SER A 511 -36.86 20.84 21.57
CA SER A 511 -36.64 21.16 22.99
C SER A 511 -37.75 20.59 23.89
N THR A 512 -37.32 19.94 24.96
CA THR A 512 -38.21 19.46 26.04
C THR A 512 -38.49 20.52 27.10
N GLY A 513 -37.97 21.75 26.95
CA GLY A 513 -38.10 22.84 27.90
C GLY A 513 -37.01 22.88 28.98
N ASN A 514 -35.95 22.06 28.88
CA ASN A 514 -34.86 21.99 29.84
C ASN A 514 -33.52 21.76 29.11
N VAL A 515 -33.20 22.64 28.16
CA VAL A 515 -31.94 22.53 27.38
C VAL A 515 -30.95 23.52 27.96
N SER A 516 -29.89 22.99 28.58
CA SER A 516 -28.73 23.78 29.00
C SER A 516 -27.74 23.98 27.84
N GLY A 517 -27.16 25.16 27.74
CA GLY A 517 -26.19 25.52 26.71
C GLY A 517 -25.29 26.69 27.13
N TRP A 518 -24.49 27.16 26.20
CA TRP A 518 -23.55 28.26 26.44
C TRP A 518 -23.80 29.40 25.45
N GLN A 519 -23.64 30.64 25.93
CA GLN A 519 -23.74 31.82 25.07
C GLN A 519 -22.54 31.89 24.11
N ASN A 520 -21.37 31.62 24.61
CA ASN A 520 -20.11 31.59 23.86
C ASN A 520 -19.67 30.15 23.63
N PHE A 521 -18.69 29.97 22.73
CA PHE A 521 -18.09 28.64 22.52
C PHE A 521 -17.52 28.09 23.85
N PRO A 522 -17.85 26.84 24.24
CA PRO A 522 -17.52 26.34 25.58
C PRO A 522 -16.03 26.36 25.95
N LEU A 523 -15.13 26.22 24.96
CA LEU A 523 -13.69 26.25 25.21
C LEU A 523 -13.08 27.66 25.22
N ASP A 524 -13.77 28.71 24.77
CA ASP A 524 -13.27 30.11 24.88
C ASP A 524 -13.16 30.59 26.32
N GLY A 525 -14.03 30.12 27.22
CA GLY A 525 -14.00 30.45 28.65
C GLY A 525 -13.33 29.38 29.52
N ALA A 526 -12.82 28.33 28.91
CA ALA A 526 -12.25 27.18 29.61
C ALA A 526 -10.81 27.47 30.09
N LYS A 527 -10.42 26.83 31.20
CA LYS A 527 -9.10 27.02 31.79
C LYS A 527 -8.19 25.83 31.60
N ALA A 528 -6.92 26.12 31.35
CA ALA A 528 -5.85 25.14 31.37
C ALA A 528 -5.35 25.00 32.82
N THR A 529 -5.83 23.96 33.50
CA THR A 529 -5.43 23.64 34.88
C THR A 529 -4.47 22.47 34.93
N GLY A 530 -3.67 22.43 35.96
CA GLY A 530 -2.65 21.40 36.16
C GLY A 530 -1.29 21.73 35.54
N PRO A 531 -0.30 20.84 35.72
CA PRO A 531 1.03 20.98 35.13
C PRO A 531 1.00 20.83 33.63
N GLY A 532 2.00 21.37 32.93
CA GLY A 532 2.19 21.17 31.50
C GLY A 532 2.62 19.75 31.15
N ALA A 533 2.68 19.45 29.87
CA ALA A 533 3.22 18.18 29.36
C ALA A 533 4.68 18.01 29.80
N ASP A 534 5.05 16.83 30.26
CA ASP A 534 6.43 16.53 30.62
C ASP A 534 7.21 16.01 29.40
N PHE A 535 6.54 15.43 28.45
CA PHE A 535 7.11 14.88 27.23
C PHE A 535 6.65 15.65 25.99
N ARG A 536 7.45 15.58 24.92
CA ARG A 536 7.01 15.92 23.58
C ARG A 536 6.06 14.85 23.09
N ASP A 537 5.03 15.26 22.35
CA ASP A 537 4.10 14.36 21.71
C ASP A 537 3.79 14.87 20.29
N VAL A 538 3.66 13.98 19.31
CA VAL A 538 3.38 14.34 17.92
C VAL A 538 2.16 13.59 17.44
N TYR A 539 1.14 14.33 17.02
CA TYR A 539 -0.09 13.79 16.48
C TYR A 539 -0.18 14.09 14.99
N ARG A 540 -0.65 13.16 14.21
CA ARG A 540 -1.01 13.45 12.83
C ARG A 540 -2.38 14.09 12.78
N ARG A 541 -2.53 15.16 12.01
CA ARG A 541 -3.82 15.80 11.82
C ARG A 541 -4.88 14.80 11.34
N ALA A 542 -4.55 13.96 10.37
CA ALA A 542 -5.46 12.95 9.86
C ALA A 542 -5.98 11.96 10.92
N ASP A 543 -5.20 11.68 11.97
CA ASP A 543 -5.63 10.81 13.08
C ASP A 543 -6.45 11.60 14.10
N LEU A 544 -6.13 12.88 14.33
CA LEU A 544 -6.94 13.78 15.16
C LEU A 544 -8.34 13.99 14.57
N ASP A 545 -8.44 14.14 13.26
CA ASP A 545 -9.72 14.31 12.55
C ASP A 545 -10.59 13.05 12.57
N LYS A 546 -10.01 11.87 12.90
CA LYS A 546 -10.74 10.59 13.09
C LYS A 546 -11.20 10.36 14.54
N LEU A 547 -10.88 11.23 15.48
CA LEU A 547 -11.38 11.13 16.83
C LEU A 547 -12.92 11.21 16.84
N GLY A 548 -13.55 10.50 17.79
CA GLY A 548 -15.01 10.57 17.94
C GLY A 548 -15.49 12.00 18.22
N ALA A 549 -16.70 12.32 17.83
CA ALA A 549 -17.27 13.66 17.93
C ALA A 549 -17.15 14.30 19.33
N GLU A 550 -17.11 13.49 20.38
CA GLU A 550 -16.90 13.92 21.79
C GLU A 550 -15.48 14.48 22.04
N ASN A 551 -14.54 14.18 21.16
CA ASN A 551 -13.13 14.59 21.29
C ASN A 551 -12.70 15.64 20.24
N VAL A 552 -13.62 16.10 19.39
CA VAL A 552 -13.39 17.14 18.39
C VAL A 552 -14.32 18.31 18.65
N ALA A 553 -13.83 19.55 18.52
CA ALA A 553 -14.68 20.74 18.57
C ALA A 553 -14.21 21.78 17.53
N ILE A 554 -15.14 22.59 17.04
CA ILE A 554 -14.87 23.66 16.07
C ILE A 554 -15.52 24.95 16.62
N ASP A 555 -14.71 26.00 16.75
CA ASP A 555 -15.19 27.26 17.30
C ASP A 555 -15.84 28.21 16.26
N ASP A 556 -16.29 29.37 16.69
CA ASP A 556 -16.90 30.39 15.81
C ASP A 556 -15.95 30.92 14.72
N LYS A 557 -14.64 30.72 14.88
CA LYS A 557 -13.59 31.14 13.93
C LYS A 557 -13.19 30.01 12.97
N GLY A 558 -13.83 28.85 13.14
CA GLY A 558 -13.50 27.65 12.35
C GLY A 558 -12.20 26.95 12.80
N ARG A 559 -11.65 27.28 13.99
CA ARG A 559 -10.47 26.64 14.51
C ARG A 559 -10.84 25.29 15.13
N HIS A 560 -10.00 24.28 14.86
CA HIS A 560 -10.15 22.96 15.40
C HIS A 560 -9.57 22.84 16.79
N TRP A 561 -10.27 22.10 17.64
CA TRP A 561 -9.87 21.71 18.98
C TRP A 561 -9.98 20.22 19.13
N TRP A 562 -8.97 19.59 19.73
CA TRP A 562 -8.95 18.16 19.97
C TRP A 562 -8.72 17.87 21.45
N ASN A 563 -9.47 16.91 21.96
CA ASN A 563 -9.29 16.38 23.30
C ASN A 563 -8.29 15.23 23.23
N ILE A 564 -7.06 15.50 23.61
CA ILE A 564 -5.91 14.59 23.50
C ILE A 564 -5.37 14.19 24.87
N THR A 565 -4.49 13.19 24.87
CA THR A 565 -3.83 12.69 26.07
C THR A 565 -2.35 13.02 26.01
N ILE A 566 -1.80 13.60 27.06
CA ILE A 566 -0.36 13.87 27.25
C ILE A 566 0.19 13.09 28.42
N GLY A 567 1.49 12.78 28.38
CA GLY A 567 2.20 12.05 29.42
C GLY A 567 2.78 12.92 30.51
N SER A 568 2.82 12.34 31.72
CA SER A 568 3.50 12.90 32.89
C SER A 568 4.69 12.02 33.29
N LYS A 569 5.70 12.61 33.94
CA LYS A 569 6.90 11.89 34.43
C LYS A 569 6.59 10.78 35.42
N ASP A 570 5.50 10.89 36.15
CA ASP A 570 5.01 9.88 37.08
C ASP A 570 4.32 8.67 36.36
N GLY A 571 4.40 8.62 35.03
CA GLY A 571 3.76 7.59 34.23
C GLY A 571 2.24 7.81 34.02
N SER A 572 1.63 8.82 34.67
CA SER A 572 0.21 9.11 34.50
C SER A 572 -0.08 9.79 33.17
N ALA A 573 -1.30 9.58 32.66
CA ALA A 573 -1.82 10.22 31.48
C ALA A 573 -2.83 11.32 31.84
N ARG A 574 -2.73 12.47 31.18
CA ARG A 574 -3.64 13.59 31.37
C ARG A 574 -4.37 13.92 30.08
N GLN A 575 -5.67 14.11 30.17
CA GLN A 575 -6.52 14.41 29.05
C GLN A 575 -7.01 15.86 29.09
N GLY A 576 -7.08 16.50 27.94
CA GLY A 576 -7.62 17.84 27.79
C GLY A 576 -7.59 18.34 26.37
N TRP A 577 -8.15 19.54 26.18
CA TRP A 577 -8.32 20.15 24.89
C TRP A 577 -7.13 21.01 24.48
N VAL A 578 -6.73 20.90 23.21
CA VAL A 578 -5.77 21.80 22.57
C VAL A 578 -6.40 22.42 21.33
N CYS A 579 -6.10 23.71 21.11
CA CYS A 579 -6.46 24.40 19.87
C CYS A 579 -5.33 24.26 18.84
N GLU A 580 -5.71 24.17 17.57
CA GLU A 580 -4.73 24.16 16.47
C GLU A 580 -3.86 25.41 16.37
N THR A 581 -4.26 26.50 17.01
CA THR A 581 -3.54 27.78 17.01
C THR A 581 -3.65 28.47 18.38
N GLY A 582 -2.75 29.43 18.63
CA GLY A 582 -2.81 30.30 19.80
C GLY A 582 -2.00 29.85 21.01
N ASN A 583 -1.44 28.65 21.01
CA ASN A 583 -0.50 28.21 22.03
C ASN A 583 0.90 28.03 21.39
N PRO A 584 1.93 28.76 21.85
CA PRO A 584 3.27 28.67 21.26
C PRO A 584 3.94 27.28 21.44
N LEU A 585 3.47 26.49 22.43
CA LEU A 585 3.94 25.14 22.68
C LEU A 585 3.12 24.06 21.96
N VAL A 586 2.15 24.46 21.12
CA VAL A 586 1.33 23.57 20.29
C VAL A 586 1.39 24.10 18.86
N GLN A 587 2.10 23.42 17.99
CA GLN A 587 2.38 23.94 16.65
C GLN A 587 2.28 22.84 15.60
N PHE A 588 1.79 23.21 14.42
CA PHE A 588 1.92 22.34 13.26
C PHE A 588 3.35 22.33 12.73
N ARG A 589 3.81 21.12 12.41
CA ARG A 589 5.14 20.81 11.88
C ARG A 589 5.07 20.08 10.55
N SER A 590 6.09 20.32 9.73
CA SER A 590 6.35 19.49 8.57
C SER A 590 7.17 18.25 8.97
N PRO A 591 6.96 17.08 8.36
CA PRO A 591 7.85 15.93 8.49
C PRO A 591 9.32 16.28 8.19
N TRP A 592 9.53 17.23 7.31
CA TRP A 592 10.85 17.73 6.91
C TRP A 592 11.58 18.56 7.97
N GLU A 593 10.87 18.95 9.03
CA GLU A 593 11.47 19.53 10.23
C GLU A 593 12.09 18.46 11.14
N TRP A 594 11.78 17.18 10.90
CA TRP A 594 12.18 16.06 11.76
C TRP A 594 11.82 16.32 13.24
N PRO A 595 10.54 16.56 13.54
CA PRO A 595 10.13 16.94 14.89
C PRO A 595 10.47 15.84 15.90
N GLY A 596 11.19 16.18 16.94
CA GLY A 596 11.61 15.25 18.00
C GLY A 596 12.81 14.38 17.69
N PHE A 597 13.32 14.33 16.44
CA PHE A 597 14.48 13.52 16.10
C PHE A 597 15.78 14.10 16.68
N VAL A 598 16.51 13.26 17.41
CA VAL A 598 17.78 13.57 18.08
C VAL A 598 18.88 12.67 17.55
N LEU A 599 20.00 13.26 17.11
CA LEU A 599 21.16 12.54 16.61
C LEU A 599 22.13 12.28 17.75
N ILE A 600 22.51 11.02 17.96
CA ILE A 600 23.43 10.58 19.01
C ILE A 600 24.57 9.80 18.36
N ASP A 601 25.81 10.24 18.57
CA ASP A 601 27.00 9.48 18.20
C ASP A 601 27.43 8.60 19.37
N ASN A 602 27.15 7.29 19.27
CA ASN A 602 27.38 6.31 20.33
C ASN A 602 28.64 5.43 20.08
N GLY A 603 29.52 5.82 19.16
CA GLY A 603 30.64 5.00 18.68
C GLY A 603 31.73 4.67 19.71
N SER A 604 31.58 5.10 20.97
CA SER A 604 32.59 4.93 22.01
C SER A 604 32.31 3.85 23.08
N VAL A 605 31.16 3.19 23.01
CA VAL A 605 30.76 2.18 24.01
C VAL A 605 30.85 0.78 23.38
N SER A 606 31.77 -0.05 23.88
CA SER A 606 31.96 -1.41 23.34
C SER A 606 30.79 -2.35 23.74
N PRO A 607 30.54 -3.45 22.97
CA PRO A 607 29.61 -4.48 23.40
C PRO A 607 29.91 -5.07 24.78
N ALA A 608 31.17 -5.23 25.11
CA ALA A 608 31.60 -5.73 26.41
C ALA A 608 31.24 -4.77 27.57
N ASP A 609 31.35 -3.46 27.34
CA ASP A 609 30.97 -2.46 28.35
C ASP A 609 29.45 -2.37 28.50
N MET A 610 28.71 -2.43 27.40
CA MET A 610 27.24 -2.50 27.42
C MET A 610 26.76 -3.73 28.21
N TYR A 611 27.38 -4.89 27.99
CA TYR A 611 27.03 -6.13 28.68
C TYR A 611 27.39 -6.08 30.20
N LYS A 612 28.53 -5.56 30.53
CA LYS A 612 28.90 -5.33 31.96
C LYS A 612 27.88 -4.43 32.65
N ARG A 613 27.47 -3.34 31.98
CA ARG A 613 26.43 -2.46 32.47
C ARG A 613 25.09 -3.19 32.64
N PHE A 614 24.69 -4.00 31.67
CA PHE A 614 23.46 -4.81 31.72
C PHE A 614 23.51 -5.74 32.97
N LEU A 615 24.59 -6.47 33.20
CA LEU A 615 24.74 -7.33 34.36
C LEU A 615 24.62 -6.55 35.68
N HIS A 616 25.20 -5.35 35.72
CA HIS A 616 25.10 -4.48 36.89
C HIS A 616 23.65 -3.98 37.08
N THR A 617 23.01 -3.52 36.04
CA THR A 617 21.65 -3.00 36.07
C THR A 617 20.62 -4.08 36.43
N ALA A 618 20.80 -5.29 35.89
CA ALA A 618 19.92 -6.42 36.15
C ALA A 618 20.22 -7.15 37.46
N GLU A 619 21.32 -6.78 38.15
CA GLU A 619 21.84 -7.49 39.35
C GLU A 619 22.05 -9.01 39.10
N GLN A 620 22.34 -9.38 37.85
CA GLN A 620 22.49 -10.77 37.37
C GLN A 620 23.96 -11.11 37.14
N TYR A 621 24.76 -11.01 38.18
CA TYR A 621 26.16 -11.42 38.10
C TYR A 621 26.30 -12.95 38.06
N LEU A 622 27.12 -13.46 37.17
CA LEU A 622 27.55 -14.85 37.18
C LEU A 622 28.46 -15.03 38.37
N ALA A 623 28.49 -16.22 39.02
CA ALA A 623 28.99 -16.42 40.38
C ALA A 623 30.45 -15.98 40.64
N ASP A 624 31.34 -15.92 39.63
CA ASP A 624 32.74 -15.46 39.80
C ASP A 624 32.90 -13.97 39.44
N GLU A 625 31.96 -13.39 38.77
CA GLU A 625 31.88 -11.93 38.49
C GLU A 625 31.17 -11.21 39.65
N ASN A 626 30.65 -11.89 40.64
CA ASN A 626 30.19 -11.32 41.91
C ASN A 626 31.34 -10.74 42.76
N GLY A 627 32.60 -10.80 42.26
CA GLY A 627 33.71 -10.16 42.92
C GLY A 627 33.53 -8.65 42.96
N THR A 628 33.89 -8.07 44.11
CA THR A 628 33.78 -6.62 44.38
C THR A 628 34.50 -5.76 43.33
N GLU A 629 35.52 -6.28 42.67
CA GLU A 629 36.24 -5.59 41.59
C GLU A 629 35.44 -5.50 40.33
N PHE A 630 34.79 -6.60 39.87
CA PHE A 630 33.97 -6.61 38.69
C PHE A 630 32.75 -5.68 38.88
N MET A 631 32.08 -5.79 40.02
CA MET A 631 30.95 -4.92 40.37
C MET A 631 31.33 -3.44 40.38
N ARG A 632 32.48 -3.08 40.90
CA ARG A 632 33.01 -1.68 40.90
C ARG A 632 33.37 -1.24 39.48
N ALA A 633 33.91 -2.11 38.65
CA ALA A 633 34.23 -1.82 37.26
C ALA A 633 32.94 -1.63 36.43
N ALA A 634 31.99 -2.52 36.61
CA ALA A 634 30.71 -2.50 35.93
C ALA A 634 29.89 -1.22 36.27
N ALA A 635 29.88 -0.83 37.54
CA ALA A 635 29.24 0.41 38.00
C ALA A 635 29.88 1.71 37.47
N LYS A 636 31.14 1.63 36.99
CA LYS A 636 31.88 2.76 36.44
C LYS A 636 31.92 2.80 34.93
N VAL A 637 31.28 1.83 34.25
CA VAL A 637 31.22 1.83 32.80
C VAL A 637 30.61 3.13 32.31
N ASN A 638 31.29 3.77 31.36
CA ASN A 638 30.73 4.93 30.67
C ASN A 638 29.50 4.53 29.92
N ALA A 639 28.35 5.05 30.31
CA ALA A 639 27.06 4.73 29.68
C ALA A 639 26.92 5.33 28.28
N GLY A 640 27.73 6.35 27.94
CA GLY A 640 27.56 7.10 26.70
C GLY A 640 26.32 7.98 26.68
N GLU A 641 26.20 8.80 25.65
CA GLU A 641 25.09 9.74 25.48
C GLU A 641 23.77 8.99 25.25
N LEU A 642 23.80 7.84 24.54
CA LEU A 642 22.62 7.02 24.28
C LEU A 642 21.94 6.58 25.59
N ILE A 643 22.68 5.96 26.47
CA ILE A 643 22.12 5.45 27.74
C ILE A 643 21.61 6.59 28.62
N THR A 644 22.37 7.69 28.75
CA THR A 644 21.93 8.85 29.52
C THR A 644 20.69 9.52 28.96
N THR A 645 20.51 9.48 27.64
CA THR A 645 19.29 9.98 26.97
C THR A 645 18.11 9.07 27.25
N LEU A 646 18.29 7.75 27.17
CA LEU A 646 17.26 6.77 27.52
C LEU A 646 16.85 6.83 28.98
N GLU A 647 17.80 6.94 29.91
CA GLU A 647 17.53 7.11 31.36
C GLU A 647 16.63 8.33 31.61
N LYS A 648 16.91 9.45 30.95
CA LYS A 648 16.08 10.65 31.07
C LYS A 648 14.67 10.49 30.54
N ALA A 649 14.50 9.66 29.51
CA ALA A 649 13.23 9.46 28.86
C ALA A 649 12.38 8.35 29.49
N LEU A 650 12.98 7.30 30.01
CA LEU A 650 12.32 6.06 30.42
C LEU A 650 12.34 5.72 31.88
N ASP A 651 13.31 6.24 32.65
CA ASP A 651 13.43 5.99 34.08
C ASP A 651 12.28 6.67 34.85
N THR A 652 11.13 6.02 34.86
CA THR A 652 9.92 6.52 35.54
C THR A 652 9.91 6.21 37.01
N ASN A 653 10.68 5.21 37.46
CA ASN A 653 10.83 4.78 38.86
C ASN A 653 11.99 5.47 39.56
N ASN A 654 12.83 6.23 38.83
CA ASN A 654 14.01 6.97 39.29
C ASN A 654 15.08 6.07 39.94
N ASP A 655 15.25 4.84 39.44
CA ASP A 655 16.29 3.92 39.92
C ASP A 655 17.63 4.06 39.15
N GLY A 656 17.72 4.96 38.17
CA GLY A 656 18.91 5.23 37.37
C GLY A 656 19.23 4.11 36.38
N LYS A 657 18.28 3.28 36.02
CA LYS A 657 18.46 2.12 35.14
C LYS A 657 17.60 2.25 33.89
N VAL A 658 18.03 1.58 32.80
CA VAL A 658 17.22 1.34 31.60
C VAL A 658 17.18 -0.14 31.37
N THR A 659 16.02 -0.73 31.52
CA THR A 659 15.78 -2.15 31.41
C THR A 659 14.97 -2.46 30.12
N ALA A 660 15.04 -3.72 29.67
CA ALA A 660 14.20 -4.18 28.58
C ALA A 660 12.69 -4.07 28.89
N GLN A 661 12.33 -4.21 30.18
CA GLN A 661 10.94 -4.05 30.62
C GLN A 661 10.45 -2.61 30.49
N GLU A 662 11.28 -1.64 30.80
CA GLU A 662 10.96 -0.21 30.64
C GLU A 662 10.86 0.17 29.16
N LEU A 663 11.77 -0.33 28.31
CA LEU A 663 11.69 -0.19 26.85
C LEU A 663 10.36 -0.76 26.30
N LYS A 664 10.00 -1.95 26.76
CA LYS A 664 8.75 -2.60 26.38
C LYS A 664 7.52 -1.79 26.81
N HIS A 665 7.50 -1.33 28.05
CA HIS A 665 6.43 -0.50 28.58
C HIS A 665 6.33 0.86 27.85
N ALA A 666 7.47 1.44 27.52
CA ALA A 666 7.53 2.70 26.80
C ALA A 666 6.88 2.61 25.40
N LEU A 667 6.98 1.47 24.72
CA LEU A 667 6.32 1.26 23.42
C LEU A 667 4.79 1.20 23.51
N GLU A 668 4.22 1.04 24.70
CA GLU A 668 2.75 1.05 24.89
C GLU A 668 2.17 2.45 24.95
N THR A 669 3.00 3.47 25.20
CA THR A 669 2.60 4.88 25.34
C THR A 669 3.17 5.75 24.24
N ARG A 670 2.37 6.68 23.68
CA ARG A 670 2.78 7.52 22.53
C ARG A 670 4.05 8.33 22.83
N TRP A 671 4.08 9.10 23.88
CA TRP A 671 5.18 10.01 24.18
C TRP A 671 6.51 9.29 24.46
N MET A 672 6.49 8.13 25.11
CA MET A 672 7.71 7.34 25.35
C MET A 672 8.14 6.61 24.07
N ALA A 673 7.20 6.03 23.32
CA ALA A 673 7.48 5.40 22.04
C ALA A 673 8.11 6.39 21.05
N GLU A 674 7.62 7.63 21.01
CA GLU A 674 8.22 8.70 20.21
C GLU A 674 9.61 9.10 20.74
N ALA A 675 9.81 9.23 22.05
CA ALA A 675 11.11 9.56 22.64
C ALA A 675 12.18 8.53 22.26
N ILE A 676 11.83 7.24 22.19
CA ILE A 676 12.75 6.17 21.76
C ILE A 676 12.92 6.15 20.24
N SER A 677 11.81 6.14 19.52
CA SER A 677 11.81 5.90 18.06
C SER A 677 12.35 7.09 17.26
N HIS A 678 12.47 8.26 17.87
CA HIS A 678 13.07 9.44 17.26
C HIS A 678 14.57 9.60 17.59
N LEU A 679 15.19 8.64 18.26
CA LEU A 679 16.65 8.58 18.39
C LEU A 679 17.25 8.11 17.05
N VAL A 680 18.20 8.88 16.53
CA VAL A 680 19.00 8.54 15.37
C VAL A 680 20.41 8.29 15.86
N VAL A 681 20.83 7.04 15.87
CA VAL A 681 22.03 6.63 16.59
C VAL A 681 23.11 6.19 15.61
N ARG A 682 24.28 6.78 15.69
CA ARG A 682 25.46 6.30 15.01
C ARG A 682 26.17 5.27 15.88
N ASN A 683 26.17 4.03 15.44
CA ASN A 683 26.82 2.93 16.15
C ASN A 683 27.34 1.88 15.16
N GLU A 684 28.29 1.07 15.61
CA GLU A 684 28.82 -0.02 14.80
C GLU A 684 27.73 -1.06 14.49
N THR A 685 27.65 -1.47 13.22
CA THR A 685 26.67 -2.46 12.77
C THR A 685 26.93 -3.84 13.38
N GLU A 686 25.87 -4.60 13.62
CA GLU A 686 25.93 -6.00 14.07
C GLU A 686 26.42 -6.95 12.96
N TRP A 687 26.29 -6.56 11.70
CA TRP A 687 26.43 -7.41 10.52
C TRP A 687 27.81 -7.40 9.88
N GLY A 688 28.77 -6.70 10.45
CA GLY A 688 30.11 -6.54 9.91
C GLY A 688 31.19 -6.34 10.98
N GLY A 689 32.45 -6.17 10.54
CA GLY A 689 33.58 -5.97 11.42
C GLY A 689 34.16 -7.27 12.01
N GLY A 690 33.66 -8.41 11.61
CA GLY A 690 34.12 -9.71 12.10
C GLY A 690 33.71 -9.98 13.55
N LEU A 691 34.43 -10.90 14.22
CA LEU A 691 34.13 -11.36 15.56
C LEU A 691 34.86 -10.59 16.67
N GLY A 692 35.86 -9.77 16.35
CA GLY A 692 36.74 -9.13 17.34
C GLY A 692 36.00 -8.41 18.47
N LYS A 693 34.97 -7.61 18.13
CA LYS A 693 34.15 -6.90 19.09
C LYS A 693 33.34 -7.82 20.02
N TRP A 694 32.97 -9.00 19.53
CA TRP A 694 32.25 -10.00 20.28
C TRP A 694 33.18 -10.83 21.15
N GLU A 695 34.38 -11.10 20.68
CA GLU A 695 35.43 -11.82 21.42
C GLU A 695 35.86 -11.08 22.69
N GLU A 696 35.68 -9.76 22.74
CA GLU A 696 35.89 -8.97 23.98
C GLU A 696 34.99 -9.43 25.14
N LEU A 697 33.88 -10.12 24.87
CA LEU A 697 33.00 -10.73 25.86
C LEU A 697 33.55 -12.04 26.42
N THR A 698 34.49 -12.69 25.73
CA THR A 698 35.02 -14.03 26.13
C THR A 698 35.52 -14.11 27.56
N PRO A 699 36.25 -13.10 28.11
CA PRO A 699 36.67 -13.12 29.53
C PRO A 699 35.49 -13.13 30.50
N ILE A 700 34.35 -12.57 30.11
CA ILE A 700 33.14 -12.52 30.94
C ILE A 700 32.38 -13.86 30.85
N MET A 701 32.52 -14.60 29.72
CA MET A 701 31.79 -15.84 29.42
C MET A 701 32.51 -17.10 29.93
N LYS A 702 33.46 -17.01 30.82
CA LYS A 702 34.32 -18.13 31.30
C LYS A 702 33.54 -19.35 31.74
N LYS A 703 32.38 -19.19 32.39
CA LYS A 703 31.56 -20.35 32.83
C LYS A 703 30.63 -20.92 31.74
N LEU A 704 30.52 -20.22 30.64
CA LEU A 704 29.68 -20.57 29.52
C LEU A 704 30.52 -20.75 28.25
N THR A 705 31.78 -21.19 28.39
CA THR A 705 32.79 -21.23 27.32
C THR A 705 32.29 -21.98 26.06
N GLU A 706 31.77 -23.18 26.19
CA GLU A 706 31.33 -23.98 25.05
C GLU A 706 30.11 -23.33 24.38
N LEU A 707 29.28 -22.77 25.15
CA LEU A 707 28.11 -22.07 24.73
C LEU A 707 28.46 -20.78 23.97
N TRP A 708 29.34 -19.97 24.56
CA TRP A 708 29.83 -18.75 23.94
C TRP A 708 30.56 -19.02 22.62
N LYS A 709 31.32 -20.10 22.55
CA LYS A 709 31.91 -20.57 21.30
C LYS A 709 30.86 -20.88 20.25
N THR A 710 29.79 -21.59 20.62
CA THR A 710 28.66 -21.89 19.74
C THR A 710 27.99 -20.61 19.22
N GLU A 711 27.85 -19.59 20.09
CA GLU A 711 27.29 -18.30 19.69
C GLU A 711 28.23 -17.51 18.77
N LEU A 712 29.54 -17.53 19.00
CA LEU A 712 30.51 -16.90 18.09
C LEU A 712 30.48 -17.55 16.69
N ASP A 713 30.38 -18.90 16.62
CA ASP A 713 30.23 -19.61 15.34
C ASP A 713 28.95 -19.22 14.61
N ARG A 714 27.84 -19.00 15.35
CA ARG A 714 26.58 -18.50 14.79
C ARG A 714 26.70 -17.05 14.30
N LEU A 715 27.30 -16.17 15.11
CA LEU A 715 27.53 -14.76 14.74
C LEU A 715 28.40 -14.63 13.47
N ALA A 716 29.41 -15.51 13.30
CA ALA A 716 30.24 -15.55 12.10
C ALA A 716 29.41 -15.75 10.83
N LYS A 717 28.40 -16.62 10.87
CA LYS A 717 27.50 -16.89 9.74
C LYS A 717 26.55 -15.74 9.42
N LEU A 718 26.29 -14.86 10.37
CA LEU A 718 25.46 -13.68 10.20
C LEU A 718 26.19 -12.49 9.58
N GLN A 719 27.51 -12.52 9.51
CA GLN A 719 28.32 -11.44 8.93
C GLN A 719 28.19 -11.40 7.41
N TRP A 720 27.86 -10.24 6.85
CA TRP A 720 27.71 -10.06 5.39
C TRP A 720 28.09 -8.65 4.90
N TRP A 721 28.25 -7.68 5.79
CA TRP A 721 28.41 -6.25 5.48
C TRP A 721 29.54 -5.97 4.46
N GLU A 722 30.67 -6.61 4.62
CA GLU A 722 31.84 -6.44 3.76
C GLU A 722 31.63 -6.96 2.34
N GLN A 723 30.68 -7.88 2.16
CA GLN A 723 30.41 -8.52 0.87
C GLN A 723 29.66 -7.61 -0.08
N ILE A 724 29.00 -6.53 0.42
CA ILE A 724 28.16 -5.63 -0.37
C ILE A 724 28.68 -4.19 -0.44
N LYS A 725 29.90 -3.90 0.00
CA LYS A 725 30.50 -2.54 -0.01
C LYS A 725 30.54 -1.87 -1.40
N GLY A 726 30.36 -2.61 -2.48
CA GLY A 726 30.29 -2.08 -3.85
C GLY A 726 28.93 -1.56 -4.29
N VAL A 727 27.89 -1.67 -3.46
CA VAL A 727 26.53 -1.18 -3.77
C VAL A 727 26.51 0.35 -3.67
N ASP A 728 25.91 1.00 -4.66
CA ASP A 728 25.85 2.46 -4.75
C ASP A 728 25.15 3.09 -3.52
N GLY A 729 25.88 3.99 -2.86
CA GLY A 729 25.43 4.69 -1.65
C GLY A 729 25.50 3.85 -0.36
N PHE A 730 25.98 2.59 -0.41
CA PHE A 730 26.13 1.77 0.79
C PHE A 730 27.25 2.33 1.68
N PRO A 731 27.04 2.44 3.02
CA PRO A 731 28.03 2.95 3.94
C PRO A 731 29.35 2.16 3.85
N THR A 732 30.45 2.87 3.68
CA THR A 732 31.80 2.25 3.58
C THR A 732 32.42 1.95 4.93
N ASP A 733 32.00 2.67 5.98
CA ASP A 733 32.40 2.41 7.36
C ASP A 733 31.42 1.44 8.06
N LEU A 734 31.80 0.96 9.22
CA LEU A 734 31.00 0.02 10.01
C LEU A 734 30.03 0.72 10.98
N SER A 735 30.04 2.04 11.01
CA SER A 735 29.22 2.84 11.94
C SER A 735 28.24 3.75 11.18
N PRO A 736 27.22 3.17 10.54
CA PRO A 736 26.17 3.97 9.92
C PRO A 736 25.29 4.65 10.96
N TRP A 737 24.46 5.60 10.52
CA TRP A 737 23.35 6.13 11.29
C TRP A 737 22.16 5.19 11.21
N HIS A 738 21.70 4.69 12.34
CA HIS A 738 20.50 3.86 12.45
C HIS A 738 19.30 4.71 12.82
N VAL A 739 18.15 4.39 12.23
CA VAL A 739 16.89 5.08 12.47
C VAL A 739 15.82 4.03 12.79
N HIS A 740 15.03 4.27 13.82
CA HIS A 740 13.94 3.35 14.16
C HIS A 740 12.95 3.24 13.00
N PRO A 741 12.71 2.04 12.43
CA PRO A 741 11.89 1.88 11.24
C PRO A 741 10.48 2.48 11.37
N ILE A 742 9.77 2.17 12.46
CA ILE A 742 8.41 2.65 12.70
C ILE A 742 8.38 4.16 12.98
N GLY A 743 9.39 4.70 13.67
CA GLY A 743 9.52 6.15 13.88
C GLY A 743 9.69 6.91 12.57
N LEU A 744 10.55 6.41 11.68
CA LEU A 744 10.78 6.99 10.35
C LEU A 744 9.53 6.94 9.48
N ILE A 745 8.91 5.76 9.36
CA ILE A 745 7.63 5.61 8.64
C ILE A 745 6.61 6.54 9.26
N GLY A 746 6.50 6.56 10.60
CA GLY A 746 5.62 7.41 11.37
C GLY A 746 5.73 8.89 11.03
N ASN A 747 6.92 9.39 10.82
CA ASN A 747 7.17 10.78 10.46
C ASN A 747 6.76 11.09 9.00
N PHE A 748 7.07 10.20 8.05
CA PHE A 748 6.90 10.48 6.62
C PHE A 748 5.66 9.85 5.97
N ALA A 749 5.10 8.76 6.52
CA ALA A 749 3.81 8.20 6.06
C ALA A 749 2.61 9.04 6.54
N VAL A 750 2.82 10.30 6.86
CA VAL A 750 1.71 11.25 6.98
C VAL A 750 0.94 11.22 5.68
N ALA A 751 -0.39 11.11 5.77
CA ALA A 751 -1.30 11.09 4.64
C ALA A 751 -0.74 12.06 3.60
N GLY A 752 -0.29 11.49 2.48
CA GLY A 752 0.57 12.20 1.54
C GLY A 752 -0.06 13.49 1.07
N CYS A 753 0.68 14.31 0.33
CA CYS A 753 0.21 15.52 -0.36
C CYS A 753 -1.17 15.39 -1.02
N CYS A 754 -1.72 14.18 -1.11
CA CYS A 754 -2.96 13.78 -1.75
C CYS A 754 -3.96 13.16 -0.75
N ALA A 755 -4.10 13.75 0.44
CA ALA A 755 -5.14 13.37 1.38
C ALA A 755 -6.52 13.71 0.80
N ILE A 756 -7.45 12.76 0.85
CA ILE A 756 -8.85 13.00 0.51
C ILE A 756 -9.56 13.41 1.79
N THR A 757 -10.01 14.65 1.85
CA THR A 757 -10.79 15.20 2.95
C THR A 757 -12.14 15.70 2.46
N VAL A 758 -13.07 15.94 3.37
CA VAL A 758 -14.37 16.52 3.02
C VAL A 758 -14.19 17.90 2.39
N GLU A 759 -13.32 18.73 2.97
CA GLU A 759 -13.04 20.10 2.50
C GLU A 759 -12.43 20.10 1.10
N LEU A 760 -11.51 19.16 0.81
CA LEU A 760 -10.98 18.99 -0.54
C LEU A 760 -12.11 18.69 -1.53
N LEU A 761 -12.94 17.68 -1.20
CA LEU A 761 -14.01 17.26 -2.11
C LEU A 761 -15.06 18.36 -2.30
N GLU A 762 -15.45 19.07 -1.25
CA GLU A 762 -16.36 20.22 -1.35
C GLU A 762 -15.79 21.33 -2.25
N LYS A 763 -14.51 21.62 -2.09
CA LYS A 763 -13.81 22.64 -2.88
C LYS A 763 -13.71 22.25 -4.35
N VAL A 764 -13.25 21.01 -4.62
CA VAL A 764 -13.07 20.48 -5.98
C VAL A 764 -14.41 20.34 -6.69
N TYR A 765 -15.40 19.79 -6.00
CA TYR A 765 -16.71 19.51 -6.57
C TYR A 765 -17.68 20.70 -6.52
N LYS A 766 -17.31 21.77 -5.80
CA LYS A 766 -18.17 22.95 -5.58
C LYS A 766 -19.56 22.56 -5.03
N LYS A 767 -19.56 21.58 -4.09
CA LYS A 767 -20.75 20.98 -3.51
C LYS A 767 -20.59 20.87 -1.99
N SER A 768 -21.14 21.85 -1.26
CA SER A 768 -21.04 21.97 0.20
C SER A 768 -22.16 21.26 0.98
N GLY A 769 -23.22 20.81 0.32
CA GLY A 769 -24.35 20.10 0.95
C GLY A 769 -24.08 18.63 1.21
N ASP A 770 -25.08 17.93 1.73
CA ASP A 770 -25.03 16.46 1.92
C ASP A 770 -24.94 15.76 0.55
N TRP A 771 -24.15 14.68 0.51
CA TRP A 771 -24.01 13.83 -0.66
C TRP A 771 -24.95 12.62 -0.55
N PHE A 772 -25.29 12.01 -1.67
CA PHE A 772 -26.16 10.84 -1.74
C PHE A 772 -27.52 11.06 -1.06
N THR A 773 -28.13 12.23 -1.34
CA THR A 773 -29.39 12.66 -0.71
C THR A 773 -30.62 11.86 -1.15
N GLY A 774 -30.43 10.87 -1.99
CA GLY A 774 -31.48 10.01 -2.48
C GLY A 774 -32.37 10.62 -3.56
N LYS A 775 -31.87 11.63 -4.26
CA LYS A 775 -32.55 12.15 -5.46
C LYS A 775 -32.47 11.11 -6.58
N GLY A 776 -33.49 11.04 -7.41
CA GLY A 776 -33.56 10.07 -8.50
C GLY A 776 -33.75 8.62 -8.03
N GLY A 777 -33.06 7.66 -8.66
CA GLY A 777 -33.23 6.23 -8.44
C GLY A 777 -33.01 5.75 -7.02
N SER A 778 -32.00 6.27 -6.32
CA SER A 778 -31.72 5.87 -4.93
C SER A 778 -32.82 6.33 -3.96
N ARG A 779 -33.43 7.51 -4.18
CA ARG A 779 -34.53 7.99 -3.36
C ARG A 779 -35.78 7.12 -3.50
N ALA A 780 -36.14 6.75 -4.73
CA ALA A 780 -37.25 5.86 -4.98
C ALA A 780 -37.04 4.49 -4.30
N PHE A 781 -35.82 3.98 -4.41
CA PHE A 781 -35.44 2.69 -3.85
C PHE A 781 -35.55 2.63 -2.32
N VAL A 782 -35.09 3.69 -1.63
CA VAL A 782 -35.20 3.78 -0.17
C VAL A 782 -36.61 4.05 0.30
N GLN A 783 -37.43 4.81 -0.45
CA GLN A 783 -38.83 5.00 -0.15
C GLN A 783 -39.66 3.70 -0.28
N GLU A 784 -39.23 2.86 -1.23
CA GLU A 784 -39.89 1.56 -1.48
C GLU A 784 -39.47 0.48 -0.46
N PHE A 785 -38.21 0.55 0.05
CA PHE A 785 -37.65 -0.45 0.97
C PHE A 785 -36.87 0.16 2.14
N PRO A 786 -37.44 1.07 2.95
CA PRO A 786 -36.69 1.80 3.98
C PRO A 786 -36.12 0.89 5.07
N GLU A 787 -36.73 -0.24 5.36
CA GLU A 787 -36.27 -1.21 6.36
C GLU A 787 -35.11 -2.06 5.83
N LYS A 788 -35.10 -2.34 4.53
CA LYS A 788 -34.07 -3.15 3.86
C LYS A 788 -32.77 -2.39 3.66
N PHE A 789 -32.85 -1.05 3.54
CA PHE A 789 -31.70 -0.19 3.22
C PHE A 789 -31.60 1.05 4.12
N PRO A 790 -31.52 0.87 5.44
CA PRO A 790 -31.54 2.00 6.38
C PRO A 790 -30.26 2.86 6.34
N ASN A 791 -29.20 2.42 5.68
CA ASN A 791 -27.85 2.98 5.80
C ASN A 791 -27.50 4.04 4.75
N ILE A 792 -28.12 4.06 3.57
CA ILE A 792 -27.84 5.06 2.52
C ILE A 792 -27.99 6.51 3.02
N TYR A 793 -28.92 6.77 3.95
CA TYR A 793 -29.14 8.10 4.52
C TYR A 793 -28.45 8.34 5.85
N LYS A 794 -27.81 7.31 6.43
CA LYS A 794 -27.10 7.41 7.71
C LYS A 794 -25.63 7.82 7.53
N TYR A 795 -25.12 7.73 6.30
CA TYR A 795 -23.76 8.15 6.03
C TYR A 795 -23.71 9.66 5.85
N ASP A 796 -23.03 10.33 6.77
CA ASP A 796 -22.59 11.69 6.55
C ASP A 796 -21.33 11.70 5.66
N LYS A 797 -20.96 12.88 5.17
CA LYS A 797 -19.82 13.01 4.27
C LYS A 797 -18.47 12.66 4.91
N TYR A 798 -18.33 12.80 6.23
CA TYR A 798 -17.10 12.43 6.94
C TYR A 798 -16.92 10.91 6.99
N LYS A 799 -17.98 10.18 7.30
CA LYS A 799 -17.97 8.71 7.23
C LYS A 799 -17.74 8.20 5.81
N PHE A 800 -18.34 8.85 4.81
CA PHE A 800 -18.10 8.51 3.41
C PHE A 800 -16.63 8.67 3.05
N VAL A 801 -16.01 9.81 3.40
CA VAL A 801 -14.60 10.07 3.10
C VAL A 801 -13.67 9.12 3.87
N SER A 802 -14.01 8.78 5.12
CA SER A 802 -13.25 7.77 5.88
C SER A 802 -13.27 6.42 5.17
N LEU A 803 -14.48 5.90 4.86
CA LEU A 803 -14.63 4.63 4.13
C LEU A 803 -13.95 4.65 2.76
N LEU A 804 -14.05 5.79 2.06
CA LEU A 804 -13.39 5.95 0.76
C LEU A 804 -11.87 5.82 0.88
N ASN A 805 -11.26 6.50 1.85
CA ASN A 805 -9.81 6.40 2.08
C ASN A 805 -9.41 4.96 2.46
N ASP A 806 -10.18 4.31 3.35
CA ASP A 806 -9.90 2.95 3.79
C ASP A 806 -9.95 1.97 2.60
N LYS A 807 -10.98 2.06 1.75
CA LYS A 807 -11.12 1.18 0.58
C LYS A 807 -10.10 1.49 -0.52
N LEU A 808 -9.80 2.74 -0.78
CA LEU A 808 -8.72 3.11 -1.71
C LEU A 808 -7.38 2.52 -1.27
N HIS A 809 -7.12 2.52 0.04
CA HIS A 809 -5.92 1.93 0.59
C HIS A 809 -5.94 0.40 0.48
N GLU A 810 -7.04 -0.26 0.87
CA GLU A 810 -7.24 -1.71 0.78
C GLU A 810 -6.99 -2.24 -0.65
N TYR A 811 -7.46 -1.50 -1.65
CA TYR A 811 -7.26 -1.86 -3.06
C TYR A 811 -5.98 -1.30 -3.69
N GLY A 812 -5.06 -0.71 -2.92
CA GLY A 812 -3.80 -0.16 -3.43
C GLY A 812 -3.96 1.01 -4.40
N ILE A 813 -5.06 1.79 -4.31
CA ILE A 813 -5.29 3.03 -5.07
C ILE A 813 -4.71 4.18 -4.23
N VAL A 814 -3.41 4.16 -4.00
CA VAL A 814 -2.74 5.04 -3.02
C VAL A 814 -1.98 6.21 -3.66
N GLY A 815 -1.54 6.07 -4.91
CA GLY A 815 -0.83 7.12 -5.63
C GLY A 815 -1.70 8.36 -5.87
N CYS A 816 -1.11 9.56 -5.84
CA CYS A 816 -1.83 10.83 -6.05
C CYS A 816 -2.61 10.85 -7.36
N TYR A 817 -1.98 10.42 -8.45
CA TYR A 817 -2.64 10.35 -9.76
C TYR A 817 -3.72 9.26 -9.80
N HIS A 818 -3.51 8.12 -9.14
CA HIS A 818 -4.52 7.06 -9.01
C HIS A 818 -5.78 7.59 -8.33
N LYS A 819 -5.61 8.25 -7.18
CA LYS A 819 -6.72 8.88 -6.44
C LYS A 819 -7.40 9.99 -7.23
N ALA A 820 -6.62 10.86 -7.92
CA ALA A 820 -7.17 11.95 -8.70
C ALA A 820 -8.06 11.44 -9.84
N HIS A 821 -7.61 10.45 -10.59
CA HIS A 821 -8.41 9.83 -11.64
C HIS A 821 -9.61 9.10 -11.06
N PHE A 822 -9.45 8.30 -10.01
CA PHE A 822 -10.55 7.57 -9.36
C PHE A 822 -11.66 8.55 -8.92
N LEU A 823 -11.31 9.62 -8.23
CA LEU A 823 -12.26 10.64 -7.79
C LEU A 823 -12.98 11.32 -8.96
N ALA A 824 -12.24 11.70 -10.01
CA ALA A 824 -12.83 12.35 -11.18
C ALA A 824 -13.81 11.43 -11.92
N GLN A 825 -13.48 10.13 -12.03
CA GLN A 825 -14.35 9.14 -12.65
C GLN A 825 -15.59 8.86 -11.78
N CYS A 826 -15.42 8.51 -10.52
CA CYS A 826 -16.52 8.17 -9.62
C CYS A 826 -17.51 9.32 -9.42
N PHE A 827 -17.04 10.56 -9.34
CA PHE A 827 -17.93 11.72 -9.21
C PHE A 827 -18.85 11.88 -10.41
N HIS A 828 -18.33 11.71 -11.61
CA HIS A 828 -19.14 11.76 -12.83
C HIS A 828 -20.13 10.60 -12.88
N GLU A 829 -19.67 9.34 -12.66
CA GLU A 829 -20.50 8.13 -12.74
C GLU A 829 -21.62 8.10 -11.71
N SER A 830 -21.42 8.65 -10.53
CA SER A 830 -22.41 8.73 -9.46
C SER A 830 -23.30 9.97 -9.53
N ALA A 831 -23.36 10.63 -10.70
CA ALA A 831 -24.11 11.88 -10.93
C ALA A 831 -23.73 12.97 -9.89
N ARG A 832 -22.43 13.20 -9.73
CA ARG A 832 -21.89 14.17 -8.76
C ARG A 832 -22.19 13.80 -7.31
N PHE A 833 -22.02 12.54 -6.96
CA PHE A 833 -22.37 11.97 -5.65
C PHE A 833 -23.83 12.21 -5.25
N GLU A 834 -24.76 12.13 -6.21
CA GLU A 834 -26.19 12.15 -5.92
C GLU A 834 -26.75 10.74 -5.71
N THR A 835 -26.20 9.72 -6.38
CA THR A 835 -26.77 8.39 -6.38
C THR A 835 -25.73 7.28 -6.41
N THR A 836 -26.04 6.15 -5.81
CA THR A 836 -25.30 4.88 -5.91
C THR A 836 -25.93 3.91 -6.90
N ILE A 837 -27.05 4.29 -7.58
CA ILE A 837 -27.76 3.46 -8.55
C ILE A 837 -28.10 4.27 -9.79
N GLU A 838 -27.97 3.66 -10.95
CA GLU A 838 -28.31 4.27 -12.24
C GLU A 838 -29.76 4.76 -12.29
N PHE A 839 -29.96 6.00 -12.79
CA PHE A 839 -31.31 6.62 -12.91
C PHE A 839 -32.19 5.93 -13.96
N ALA A 840 -31.58 5.39 -15.05
CA ALA A 840 -32.30 4.68 -16.07
C ALA A 840 -32.95 3.39 -15.51
N SER A 841 -34.05 2.95 -16.12
CA SER A 841 -34.74 1.73 -15.73
C SER A 841 -33.85 0.49 -15.83
N GLY A 842 -32.88 0.49 -16.77
CA GLY A 842 -32.05 -0.66 -17.11
C GLY A 842 -32.65 -1.57 -18.18
N ASP A 843 -33.85 -1.27 -18.69
CA ASP A 843 -34.48 -2.07 -19.75
C ASP A 843 -33.62 -2.17 -21.01
N GLY A 844 -32.83 -1.15 -21.28
CA GLY A 844 -31.84 -1.15 -22.37
C GLY A 844 -30.80 -2.25 -22.29
N TYR A 845 -30.57 -2.86 -21.12
CA TYR A 845 -29.61 -3.96 -20.93
C TYR A 845 -30.23 -5.36 -21.03
N ASN A 846 -31.52 -5.47 -21.42
CA ASN A 846 -32.18 -6.76 -21.57
C ASN A 846 -31.70 -7.49 -22.84
N PRO A 847 -31.76 -8.85 -22.85
CA PRO A 847 -31.54 -9.65 -24.06
C PRO A 847 -32.49 -9.21 -25.18
N GLY A 848 -31.94 -9.11 -26.40
CA GLY A 848 -32.71 -8.64 -27.57
C GLY A 848 -32.84 -7.12 -27.67
N VAL A 849 -32.50 -6.36 -26.63
CA VAL A 849 -32.43 -4.89 -26.65
C VAL A 849 -30.97 -4.42 -26.80
N HIS A 850 -30.08 -4.93 -25.95
CA HIS A 850 -28.65 -4.63 -26.06
C HIS A 850 -27.90 -5.75 -26.81
N PRO A 851 -27.05 -5.45 -27.81
CA PRO A 851 -26.35 -6.45 -28.59
C PRO A 851 -25.43 -7.34 -27.76
N ASP A 852 -24.82 -6.80 -26.70
CA ASP A 852 -23.90 -7.53 -25.83
C ASP A 852 -24.56 -8.11 -24.56
N ALA A 853 -25.86 -8.04 -24.39
CA ALA A 853 -26.57 -8.49 -23.20
C ALA A 853 -26.23 -9.94 -22.84
N ILE A 854 -26.40 -10.86 -23.77
CA ILE A 854 -26.15 -12.31 -23.60
C ILE A 854 -24.67 -12.57 -23.30
N LYS A 855 -23.75 -11.92 -24.00
CA LYS A 855 -22.31 -12.01 -23.79
C LYS A 855 -21.92 -11.58 -22.37
N ASN A 856 -22.59 -10.58 -21.82
CA ASN A 856 -22.36 -10.05 -20.48
C ASN A 856 -23.20 -10.72 -19.39
N GLY A 857 -23.87 -11.83 -19.71
CA GLY A 857 -24.58 -12.66 -18.74
C GLY A 857 -26.04 -12.30 -18.52
N ASN A 858 -26.56 -11.23 -19.11
CA ASN A 858 -28.00 -10.91 -19.07
C ASN A 858 -28.71 -11.79 -20.09
N THR A 859 -29.30 -12.90 -19.65
CA THR A 859 -29.82 -13.95 -20.53
C THR A 859 -31.32 -14.06 -20.54
N VAL A 860 -32.00 -13.46 -19.54
CA VAL A 860 -33.45 -13.48 -19.42
C VAL A 860 -34.03 -12.07 -19.33
N ALA A 861 -35.29 -11.90 -19.71
CA ALA A 861 -36.00 -10.64 -19.55
C ALA A 861 -36.04 -10.24 -18.08
N GLY A 862 -35.75 -8.96 -17.77
CA GLY A 862 -35.61 -8.45 -16.41
C GLY A 862 -34.19 -8.48 -15.85
N ASP A 863 -33.24 -9.20 -16.48
CA ASP A 863 -31.83 -9.11 -16.09
C ASP A 863 -31.29 -7.69 -16.26
N GLY A 864 -31.72 -6.94 -17.26
CA GLY A 864 -31.31 -5.56 -17.50
C GLY A 864 -31.58 -4.64 -16.30
N PRO A 865 -32.85 -4.46 -15.85
CA PRO A 865 -33.16 -3.70 -14.65
C PRO A 865 -32.49 -4.24 -13.37
N LYS A 866 -32.34 -5.55 -13.23
CA LYS A 866 -31.73 -6.19 -12.08
C LYS A 866 -30.23 -5.87 -11.96
N TYR A 867 -29.49 -5.93 -13.05
CA TYR A 867 -28.03 -5.75 -13.09
C TYR A 867 -27.57 -4.44 -13.76
N LYS A 868 -28.41 -3.41 -13.71
CA LYS A 868 -28.05 -2.04 -14.08
C LYS A 868 -26.99 -1.47 -13.17
N GLY A 869 -26.42 -0.33 -13.54
CA GLY A 869 -25.32 0.31 -12.82
C GLY A 869 -25.56 0.53 -11.33
N LYS A 870 -24.63 0.06 -10.47
CA LYS A 870 -24.62 0.27 -9.02
C LYS A 870 -23.21 0.53 -8.49
N GLY A 871 -23.12 1.22 -7.34
CA GLY A 871 -21.86 1.70 -6.77
C GLY A 871 -21.43 3.04 -7.35
N LEU A 872 -20.24 3.56 -6.96
CA LEU A 872 -19.78 4.87 -7.41
C LEU A 872 -19.36 4.88 -8.88
N ILE A 873 -18.91 3.74 -9.41
CA ILE A 873 -18.46 3.58 -10.81
C ILE A 873 -19.52 2.92 -11.70
N GLN A 874 -20.73 2.71 -11.16
CA GLN A 874 -21.88 2.12 -11.87
C GLN A 874 -21.57 0.72 -12.43
N LEU A 875 -21.17 -0.22 -11.56
CA LEU A 875 -20.94 -1.63 -11.92
C LEU A 875 -22.19 -2.20 -12.60
N THR A 876 -22.09 -2.67 -13.84
CA THR A 876 -23.17 -3.15 -14.68
C THR A 876 -22.90 -4.57 -15.17
N TRP A 877 -23.92 -5.32 -15.55
CA TRP A 877 -23.93 -6.66 -16.12
C TRP A 877 -23.80 -7.82 -15.13
N LYS A 878 -24.62 -8.84 -15.31
CA LYS A 878 -24.69 -10.03 -14.44
C LYS A 878 -23.33 -10.71 -14.22
N ASN A 879 -22.50 -10.82 -15.27
CA ASN A 879 -21.17 -11.42 -15.15
C ASN A 879 -20.26 -10.64 -14.20
N ASN A 880 -20.37 -9.32 -14.16
CA ASN A 880 -19.61 -8.50 -13.21
C ASN A 880 -20.12 -8.67 -11.79
N TYR A 881 -21.44 -8.74 -11.59
CA TYR A 881 -22.02 -9.04 -10.28
C TYR A 881 -21.60 -10.41 -9.76
N ALA A 882 -21.59 -11.44 -10.64
CA ALA A 882 -21.14 -12.78 -10.28
C ALA A 882 -19.65 -12.79 -9.89
N ALA A 883 -18.79 -12.16 -10.70
CA ALA A 883 -17.37 -12.07 -10.39
C ALA A 883 -17.07 -11.28 -9.11
N TYR A 884 -17.85 -10.23 -8.82
CA TYR A 884 -17.74 -9.48 -7.58
C TYR A 884 -18.29 -10.27 -6.38
N SER A 885 -19.38 -11.05 -6.58
CA SER A 885 -19.87 -11.99 -5.56
C SER A 885 -18.82 -13.02 -5.17
N ASP A 886 -18.13 -13.57 -6.18
CA ASP A 886 -17.03 -14.54 -5.94
C ASP A 886 -15.88 -13.92 -5.18
N HIS A 887 -15.53 -12.66 -5.48
CA HIS A 887 -14.48 -11.92 -4.79
C HIS A 887 -14.84 -11.67 -3.30
N ARG A 888 -16.04 -11.16 -3.04
CA ARG A 888 -16.47 -10.75 -1.69
C ARG A 888 -17.05 -11.89 -0.86
N LYS A 889 -17.34 -13.05 -1.48
CA LYS A 889 -18.11 -14.15 -0.86
C LYS A 889 -19.46 -13.73 -0.34
N ILE A 890 -20.10 -12.76 -1.02
CA ILE A 890 -21.43 -12.24 -0.76
C ILE A 890 -22.27 -12.41 -2.04
N ASP A 891 -23.50 -12.92 -1.93
CA ASP A 891 -24.35 -13.16 -3.09
C ASP A 891 -25.02 -11.86 -3.61
N PHE A 892 -24.29 -11.11 -4.43
CA PHE A 892 -24.80 -9.95 -5.14
C PHE A 892 -25.57 -10.31 -6.44
N VAL A 893 -25.53 -11.56 -6.86
CA VAL A 893 -26.31 -12.00 -8.04
C VAL A 893 -27.77 -12.06 -7.67
N ASN A 894 -28.11 -12.61 -6.52
CA ASN A 894 -29.49 -12.65 -6.03
C ASN A 894 -29.90 -11.38 -5.30
N ASN A 895 -28.97 -10.66 -4.70
CA ASN A 895 -29.19 -9.43 -3.95
C ASN A 895 -28.38 -8.24 -4.51
N PRO A 896 -28.56 -7.87 -5.78
CA PRO A 896 -27.73 -6.85 -6.44
C PRO A 896 -27.89 -5.45 -5.82
N GLU A 897 -29.01 -5.19 -5.16
CA GLU A 897 -29.30 -3.94 -4.48
C GLU A 897 -28.38 -3.67 -3.29
N LEU A 898 -27.74 -4.70 -2.71
CA LEU A 898 -26.79 -4.53 -1.60
C LEU A 898 -25.59 -3.66 -1.99
N ILE A 899 -25.22 -3.64 -3.27
CA ILE A 899 -24.14 -2.77 -3.76
C ILE A 899 -24.55 -1.30 -3.71
N ALA A 900 -25.80 -0.98 -3.97
CA ALA A 900 -26.28 0.40 -3.98
C ALA A 900 -26.73 0.89 -2.58
N ALA A 901 -27.23 -0.03 -1.76
CA ALA A 901 -27.85 0.27 -0.48
C ALA A 901 -26.83 0.46 0.66
N ASP A 902 -25.71 -0.20 0.56
CA ASP A 902 -24.62 -0.12 1.54
C ASP A 902 -23.46 0.69 0.96
N MET A 903 -23.06 1.78 1.66
CA MET A 903 -22.02 2.67 1.17
C MET A 903 -20.65 2.00 1.10
N GLU A 904 -20.35 1.09 2.02
CA GLU A 904 -19.12 0.32 1.99
C GLU A 904 -19.07 -0.56 0.73
N ASN A 905 -20.15 -1.30 0.44
CA ASN A 905 -20.25 -2.10 -0.78
C ASN A 905 -20.20 -1.24 -2.06
N ALA A 906 -20.80 -0.04 -2.03
CA ALA A 906 -20.78 0.87 -3.17
C ALA A 906 -19.36 1.36 -3.52
N ILE A 907 -18.56 1.69 -2.50
CA ILE A 907 -17.15 2.09 -2.66
C ILE A 907 -16.30 0.89 -3.05
N ASP A 908 -16.45 -0.22 -2.33
CA ASP A 908 -15.68 -1.46 -2.52
C ASP A 908 -15.85 -2.03 -3.93
N ALA A 909 -17.09 -2.15 -4.44
CA ALA A 909 -17.37 -2.60 -5.81
C ALA A 909 -16.69 -1.70 -6.86
N SER A 910 -16.60 -0.40 -6.56
CA SER A 910 -15.96 0.57 -7.45
C SER A 910 -14.44 0.42 -7.45
N CYS A 911 -13.83 0.21 -6.29
CA CYS A 911 -12.39 -0.08 -6.16
C CYS A 911 -12.03 -1.44 -6.77
N TRP A 912 -12.87 -2.47 -6.56
CA TRP A 912 -12.69 -3.77 -7.18
C TRP A 912 -12.74 -3.69 -8.70
N TYR A 913 -13.74 -3.00 -9.28
CA TYR A 913 -13.82 -2.78 -10.73
C TYR A 913 -12.56 -2.10 -11.26
N TRP A 914 -12.11 -1.06 -10.56
CA TRP A 914 -10.91 -0.30 -10.92
C TRP A 914 -9.66 -1.16 -11.03
N ARG A 915 -9.51 -2.13 -10.14
CA ARG A 915 -8.34 -3.00 -10.10
C ARG A 915 -8.43 -4.26 -10.98
N HIS A 916 -9.64 -4.66 -11.43
CA HIS A 916 -9.81 -5.97 -12.06
C HIS A 916 -10.60 -5.96 -13.36
N LYS A 917 -11.32 -4.89 -13.69
CA LYS A 917 -12.32 -4.90 -14.79
C LYS A 917 -12.18 -3.75 -15.79
N GLY A 918 -11.15 -2.93 -15.75
CA GLY A 918 -10.89 -1.90 -16.75
C GLY A 918 -10.90 -2.47 -18.17
N THR A 919 -11.56 -1.76 -19.11
CA THR A 919 -11.82 -2.27 -20.45
C THR A 919 -10.56 -2.43 -21.33
N LEU A 920 -9.48 -1.71 -21.02
CA LEU A 920 -8.22 -1.72 -21.77
C LEU A 920 -7.20 -2.72 -21.23
N SER A 921 -7.62 -3.92 -20.88
CA SER A 921 -6.80 -4.92 -20.19
C SER A 921 -5.53 -5.35 -20.94
N GLN A 922 -5.48 -5.19 -22.26
CA GLN A 922 -4.31 -5.53 -23.08
C GLN A 922 -3.30 -4.38 -23.22
N LYS A 923 -3.73 -3.13 -22.98
CA LYS A 923 -2.83 -1.98 -23.06
C LYS A 923 -1.92 -1.99 -21.84
N TYR A 924 -0.62 -1.90 -22.06
CA TYR A 924 0.43 -1.97 -21.02
C TYR A 924 0.33 -3.23 -20.14
N GLU A 925 -0.26 -4.30 -20.64
CA GLU A 925 -0.51 -5.53 -19.87
C GLU A 925 -1.33 -5.30 -18.59
N ALA A 926 -2.21 -4.31 -18.60
CA ALA A 926 -2.96 -3.86 -17.43
C ALA A 926 -3.90 -4.93 -16.85
N LYS A 927 -4.27 -5.96 -17.62
CA LYS A 927 -5.15 -7.09 -17.18
C LYS A 927 -6.42 -6.65 -16.44
N GLY A 928 -6.92 -5.46 -16.76
CA GLY A 928 -8.08 -4.86 -16.11
C GLY A 928 -7.75 -3.92 -14.96
N ASP A 929 -6.48 -3.78 -14.57
CA ASP A 929 -6.02 -2.85 -13.55
C ASP A 929 -5.77 -1.45 -14.14
N ILE A 930 -6.61 -0.50 -13.75
CA ILE A 930 -6.54 0.87 -14.26
C ILE A 930 -5.32 1.62 -13.69
N ASN A 931 -4.84 1.26 -12.50
CA ASN A 931 -3.63 1.88 -11.94
C ASN A 931 -2.43 1.74 -12.90
N ILE A 932 -2.27 0.59 -13.55
CA ILE A 932 -1.18 0.35 -14.51
C ILE A 932 -1.26 1.32 -15.70
N LEU A 933 -2.46 1.62 -16.19
CA LEU A 933 -2.62 2.61 -17.26
C LEU A 933 -2.20 4.01 -16.81
N ILE A 934 -2.51 4.37 -15.57
CA ILE A 934 -2.14 5.66 -14.99
C ILE A 934 -0.63 5.76 -14.76
N ASP A 935 0.01 4.68 -14.30
CA ASP A 935 1.47 4.64 -14.11
C ASP A 935 2.22 4.92 -15.42
N HIS A 936 1.68 4.49 -16.55
CA HIS A 936 2.24 4.76 -17.88
C HIS A 936 1.83 6.12 -18.45
N GLU A 937 0.60 6.57 -18.23
CA GLU A 937 0.06 7.79 -18.83
C GLU A 937 -0.73 8.62 -17.81
N LYS A 938 -0.07 9.09 -16.77
CA LYS A 938 -0.67 9.72 -15.58
C LYS A 938 -1.53 10.97 -15.81
N ASN A 939 -1.40 11.66 -16.94
CA ASN A 939 -2.20 12.84 -17.29
C ASN A 939 -3.27 12.55 -18.35
N ASN A 940 -3.40 11.30 -18.82
CA ASN A 940 -4.31 10.97 -19.91
C ASN A 940 -5.71 10.58 -19.38
N VAL A 941 -6.53 11.57 -19.04
CA VAL A 941 -7.91 11.36 -18.58
C VAL A 941 -8.76 10.66 -19.63
N GLY A 942 -8.53 10.92 -20.92
CA GLY A 942 -9.24 10.25 -22.02
C GLY A 942 -9.02 8.74 -22.02
N LEU A 943 -7.78 8.29 -21.82
CA LEU A 943 -7.44 6.88 -21.69
C LEU A 943 -8.16 6.23 -20.50
N ILE A 944 -8.15 6.89 -19.34
CA ILE A 944 -8.77 6.37 -18.14
C ILE A 944 -10.30 6.36 -18.27
N THR A 945 -10.89 7.38 -18.87
CA THR A 945 -12.33 7.39 -19.17
C THR A 945 -12.74 6.23 -20.08
N LEU A 946 -11.94 5.95 -21.11
CA LEU A 946 -12.15 4.80 -22.00
C LEU A 946 -12.02 3.46 -21.23
N ALA A 947 -11.05 3.37 -20.30
CA ALA A 947 -10.87 2.17 -19.48
C ALA A 947 -12.03 1.93 -18.50
N VAL A 948 -12.69 2.99 -18.03
CA VAL A 948 -13.81 2.90 -17.08
C VAL A 948 -15.11 2.53 -17.79
N ASN A 949 -15.50 3.28 -18.84
CA ASN A 949 -16.83 3.13 -19.43
C ASN A 949 -16.87 2.66 -20.90
N GLY A 950 -15.72 2.34 -21.49
CA GLY A 950 -15.61 1.91 -22.88
C GLY A 950 -15.82 3.02 -23.92
N GLY A 951 -16.02 4.28 -23.50
CA GLY A 951 -16.23 5.46 -24.33
C GLY A 951 -15.67 6.74 -23.71
N HIS A 952 -16.01 7.89 -24.28
CA HIS A 952 -15.55 9.20 -23.82
C HIS A 952 -16.68 10.06 -23.22
N ASN A 953 -17.75 9.45 -22.73
CA ASN A 953 -18.85 10.17 -22.08
C ASN A 953 -18.35 10.97 -20.88
N GLY A 954 -18.73 12.25 -20.82
CA GLY A 954 -18.36 13.14 -19.73
C GLY A 954 -16.88 13.50 -19.66
N LEU A 955 -16.07 13.25 -20.71
CA LEU A 955 -14.64 13.48 -20.71
C LEU A 955 -14.26 14.91 -20.26
N ALA A 956 -14.98 15.92 -20.71
CA ALA A 956 -14.70 17.32 -20.34
C ALA A 956 -14.85 17.57 -18.82
N GLU A 957 -15.92 17.03 -18.20
CA GLU A 957 -16.14 17.16 -16.76
C GLU A 957 -15.08 16.38 -15.97
N ARG A 958 -14.75 15.17 -16.40
CA ARG A 958 -13.72 14.34 -15.76
C ARG A 958 -12.34 15.00 -15.84
N GLN A 959 -12.02 15.63 -16.99
CA GLN A 959 -10.79 16.38 -17.17
C GLN A 959 -10.75 17.60 -16.24
N GLU A 960 -11.81 18.39 -16.19
CA GLU A 960 -11.91 19.56 -15.33
C GLU A 960 -11.75 19.19 -13.84
N LEU A 961 -12.39 18.09 -13.40
CA LEU A 961 -12.28 17.60 -12.03
C LEU A 961 -10.86 17.10 -11.71
N PHE A 962 -10.27 16.34 -12.62
CA PHE A 962 -8.90 15.87 -12.48
C PHE A 962 -7.91 17.02 -12.35
N ASP A 963 -8.04 18.06 -13.20
CA ASP A 963 -7.16 19.24 -13.17
C ASP A 963 -7.36 20.05 -11.88
N ARG A 964 -8.58 20.18 -11.37
CA ARG A 964 -8.84 20.81 -10.07
C ARG A 964 -8.19 20.04 -8.93
N ILE A 965 -8.32 18.70 -8.90
CA ILE A 965 -7.70 17.86 -7.88
C ILE A 965 -6.18 18.00 -7.96
N LYS A 966 -5.59 17.94 -9.16
CA LYS A 966 -4.15 18.15 -9.35
C LYS A 966 -3.69 19.48 -8.79
N LYS A 967 -4.40 20.55 -9.10
CA LYS A 967 -4.08 21.89 -8.61
C LYS A 967 -4.13 21.96 -7.08
N GLU A 968 -5.16 21.38 -6.46
CA GLU A 968 -5.26 21.35 -4.99
C GLU A 968 -4.15 20.53 -4.33
N TRP A 969 -3.67 19.50 -5.00
CA TRP A 969 -2.59 18.65 -4.49
C TRP A 969 -1.18 19.09 -4.94
N GLY A 970 -1.06 20.12 -5.78
CA GLY A 970 0.23 20.59 -6.28
C GLY A 970 0.95 19.58 -7.16
N LEU A 971 0.21 18.87 -8.01
CA LEU A 971 0.75 17.82 -8.90
C LEU A 971 1.09 18.37 -10.31
N GLU A 972 1.24 19.68 -10.46
CA GLU A 972 1.58 20.32 -11.74
C GLU A 972 3.08 20.22 -12.07
#